data_714266dfe51a4e0053e7c04c0ff0bfe1
#
_entry.id   714266dfe51a4e0053e7c04c0ff0bfe1
#
_cell.length_a   1.000
_cell.length_b   1.000
_cell.length_c   1.000
_cell.angle_alpha   90.00
_cell.angle_beta   90.00
_cell.angle_gamma   90.00
#
_symmetry.space_group_name_H-M   'P 1'
#
loop_
_entity.id
_entity.type
_entity.pdbx_description
1 polymer ?
#
loop_
_entity_poly.entity_id
_entity_poly.type
_entity_poly.pdbx_seq_one_letter_code
_entity_poly.pdbx_strand_id
1 'polypeptide(L)'
;MKGERNIYRRLLGLIVLSIFHFQFSICFAQLNTDRITAIGRNALYFEDYVLSIQYFNQVIHLKPYLSEPYFYRSIAKIQLEDYQGALRDCNAAIERNPFSPGCYYARGYIYRQLNQLELAEKDYTEALRFSPENRTYMILRADTRALMKHYDEALEDIDQLLRREPQSASGWSERGRVCILKGDTMPALEAFSEAVKYDKANPAAWSALGVTNLMLNREDEAYAQLTQAINLGSKWAGDYINRGLLHYRRHNYRGALADYDQAVKIAPKEADCYYNRGVMRQEVGDYNRALEDFNKAIDLEPEKVEMRYQRALVEMQLKQWKDVVRDLDSLIARYPYFLPSYYLAAQAKTQQGNKAAAYRYRQKAHDFESRKDAIQAQQAAQPNTEMVIADAQPPKKDYRKAFSATAAQNQSEPTEDEQKYGSQTRGAVQKKYQNVVNEPNIVLSYYTQDMSLRRTNYYHPLVEYMNRHEILPAALKFTSQELTLTADMVDFHFSEIRRLTQQMDQSDGLSLYLARAMEFAVIKDYASAVDDCTKALLLADGSTEPIVVFCRANWRYRMADPDYELILRDYDHVLRLRPDFTFAYYNKANILCAKREYQEAIKQYTKAIELDNDFAEAYFNRGLTYVYTGDTEKGLADLSKAGELGIYQAYNMISRFK
;
A
#
# COMPACT_ATOMS: atom_id res chain seq x y z
N MET A 1 11.78 61.93 -49.15
CA MET A 1 12.17 62.04 -47.74
C MET A 1 11.00 62.21 -46.74
N LYS A 2 9.91 62.97 -46.99
CA LYS A 2 8.75 63.00 -46.03
C LYS A 2 7.86 61.74 -46.12
N GLY A 3 7.78 61.06 -47.26
CA GLY A 3 6.98 59.85 -47.42
C GLY A 3 7.60 58.61 -46.77
N GLU A 4 8.90 58.46 -46.84
CA GLU A 4 9.61 57.26 -46.27
C GLU A 4 9.62 57.26 -44.73
N ARG A 5 9.74 58.45 -44.09
CA ARG A 5 9.62 58.53 -42.61
C ARG A 5 8.25 58.15 -42.07
N ASN A 6 7.17 58.32 -42.85
CA ASN A 6 5.83 57.91 -42.43
C ASN A 6 5.61 56.41 -42.57
N ILE A 7 6.25 55.74 -43.55
CA ILE A 7 6.21 54.32 -43.73
C ILE A 7 6.99 53.62 -42.60
N TYR A 8 8.18 54.11 -42.25
CA TYR A 8 8.96 53.59 -41.14
C TYR A 8 8.27 53.75 -39.77
N ARG A 9 7.58 54.90 -39.53
CA ARG A 9 6.78 55.08 -38.30
C ARG A 9 5.57 54.14 -38.23
N ARG A 10 4.91 53.85 -39.35
CA ARG A 10 3.79 52.87 -39.41
C ARG A 10 4.29 51.44 -39.24
N LEU A 11 5.42 51.08 -39.84
CA LEU A 11 6.06 49.79 -39.65
C LEU A 11 6.54 49.60 -38.21
N LEU A 12 7.17 50.59 -37.61
CA LEU A 12 7.57 50.57 -36.21
C LEU A 12 6.36 50.44 -35.27
N GLY A 13 5.27 51.16 -35.55
CA GLY A 13 4.01 51.05 -34.83
C GLY A 13 3.39 49.65 -34.92
N LEU A 14 3.41 49.02 -36.10
CA LEU A 14 2.91 47.64 -36.29
C LEU A 14 3.79 46.61 -35.59
N ILE A 15 5.11 46.78 -35.57
CA ILE A 15 6.05 45.90 -34.86
C ILE A 15 5.84 46.06 -33.34
N VAL A 16 5.69 47.26 -32.81
CA VAL A 16 5.40 47.48 -31.39
C VAL A 16 4.03 46.94 -31.01
N LEU A 17 3.01 47.07 -31.87
CA LEU A 17 1.69 46.48 -31.64
C LEU A 17 1.74 44.93 -31.68
N SER A 18 2.52 44.35 -32.60
CA SER A 18 2.69 42.90 -32.67
C SER A 18 3.46 42.34 -31.48
N ILE A 19 4.48 43.06 -31.00
CA ILE A 19 5.20 42.68 -29.77
C ILE A 19 4.29 42.80 -28.55
N PHE A 20 3.47 43.87 -28.47
CA PHE A 20 2.46 43.99 -27.40
C PHE A 20 1.38 42.94 -27.47
N HIS A 21 0.88 42.57 -28.66
CA HIS A 21 -0.07 41.50 -28.85
C HIS A 21 0.54 40.13 -28.52
N PHE A 22 1.80 39.91 -28.86
CA PHE A 22 2.53 38.68 -28.52
C PHE A 22 2.78 38.56 -27.02
N GLN A 23 3.14 39.66 -26.35
CA GLN A 23 3.25 39.67 -24.86
C GLN A 23 1.90 39.54 -24.17
N PHE A 24 0.81 40.12 -24.69
CA PHE A 24 -0.54 39.94 -24.17
C PHE A 24 -1.03 38.49 -24.38
N SER A 25 -0.75 37.86 -25.53
CA SER A 25 -1.09 36.47 -25.82
C SER A 25 -0.32 35.51 -24.91
N ILE A 26 0.94 35.79 -24.58
CA ILE A 26 1.73 35.01 -23.61
C ILE A 26 1.16 35.20 -22.19
N CYS A 27 0.67 36.38 -21.83
CA CYS A 27 0.08 36.65 -20.51
C CYS A 27 -1.26 35.90 -20.28
N PHE A 28 -2.06 35.65 -21.33
CA PHE A 28 -3.28 34.87 -21.27
C PHE A 28 -3.06 33.35 -21.35
N ALA A 29 -1.89 32.92 -21.83
CA ALA A 29 -1.48 31.51 -21.87
C ALA A 29 -0.74 31.07 -20.61
N GLN A 30 -0.53 31.92 -19.60
CA GLN A 30 -0.02 31.48 -18.32
C GLN A 30 -1.07 30.57 -17.66
N LEU A 31 -0.79 29.25 -17.66
CA LEU A 31 -1.56 28.31 -16.87
C LEU A 31 -1.68 28.88 -15.44
N ASN A 32 -2.90 29.15 -15.00
CA ASN A 32 -3.15 29.70 -13.68
C ASN A 32 -2.84 28.62 -12.64
N THR A 33 -1.60 28.60 -12.13
CA THR A 33 -1.12 27.63 -11.15
C THR A 33 -1.96 27.61 -9.88
N ASP A 34 -2.57 28.75 -9.50
CA ASP A 34 -3.41 28.84 -8.32
C ASP A 34 -4.72 28.05 -8.53
N ARG A 35 -5.27 28.13 -9.75
CA ARG A 35 -6.45 27.33 -10.14
C ARG A 35 -6.12 25.84 -10.18
N ILE A 36 -4.97 25.45 -10.72
CA ILE A 36 -4.51 24.05 -10.76
C ILE A 36 -4.30 23.54 -9.33
N THR A 37 -3.67 24.34 -8.47
CA THR A 37 -3.50 23.99 -7.05
C THR A 37 -4.85 23.80 -6.34
N ALA A 38 -5.81 24.71 -6.61
CA ALA A 38 -7.16 24.57 -6.04
C ALA A 38 -7.88 23.28 -6.50
N ILE A 39 -7.76 22.91 -7.78
CA ILE A 39 -8.31 21.67 -8.32
C ILE A 39 -7.62 20.46 -7.66
N GLY A 40 -6.29 20.48 -7.52
CA GLY A 40 -5.52 19.42 -6.84
C GLY A 40 -5.95 19.25 -5.38
N ARG A 41 -6.20 20.35 -4.65
CA ARG A 41 -6.72 20.31 -3.28
C ARG A 41 -8.16 19.77 -3.21
N ASN A 42 -9.01 20.12 -4.17
CA ASN A 42 -10.36 19.56 -4.24
C ASN A 42 -10.31 18.05 -4.51
N ALA A 43 -9.47 17.58 -5.44
CA ALA A 43 -9.26 16.16 -5.67
C ALA A 43 -8.79 15.44 -4.39
N LEU A 44 -7.87 16.06 -3.63
CA LEU A 44 -7.42 15.54 -2.33
C LEU A 44 -8.57 15.44 -1.32
N TYR A 45 -9.41 16.47 -1.24
CA TYR A 45 -10.57 16.49 -0.35
C TYR A 45 -11.59 15.40 -0.68
N PHE A 46 -11.81 15.13 -1.98
CA PHE A 46 -12.69 14.05 -2.45
C PHE A 46 -12.00 12.68 -2.53
N GLU A 47 -10.84 12.52 -1.90
CA GLU A 47 -10.07 11.26 -1.82
C GLU A 47 -9.59 10.72 -3.17
N ASP A 48 -9.56 11.54 -4.22
CA ASP A 48 -8.95 11.19 -5.50
C ASP A 48 -7.45 11.54 -5.47
N TYR A 49 -6.71 10.76 -4.70
CA TYR A 49 -5.30 11.03 -4.41
C TYR A 49 -4.42 10.99 -5.66
N VAL A 50 -4.70 10.08 -6.60
CA VAL A 50 -3.93 9.96 -7.85
C VAL A 50 -4.11 11.21 -8.71
N LEU A 51 -5.35 11.64 -8.91
CA LEU A 51 -5.64 12.86 -9.67
C LEU A 51 -5.05 14.10 -9.00
N SER A 52 -5.12 14.17 -7.67
CA SER A 52 -4.48 15.23 -6.87
C SER A 52 -2.97 15.30 -7.15
N ILE A 53 -2.27 14.16 -7.14
CA ILE A 53 -0.83 14.07 -7.45
C ILE A 53 -0.54 14.63 -8.86
N GLN A 54 -1.38 14.28 -9.87
CA GLN A 54 -1.17 14.76 -11.23
C GLN A 54 -1.27 16.30 -11.34
N TYR A 55 -2.24 16.92 -10.64
CA TYR A 55 -2.34 18.37 -10.62
C TYR A 55 -1.16 19.03 -9.90
N PHE A 56 -0.70 18.48 -8.78
CA PHE A 56 0.48 19.02 -8.10
C PHE A 56 1.77 18.82 -8.91
N ASN A 57 1.89 17.73 -9.67
CA ASN A 57 3.00 17.55 -10.62
C ASN A 57 3.04 18.66 -11.66
N GLN A 58 1.89 19.05 -12.22
CA GLN A 58 1.82 20.17 -13.17
C GLN A 58 2.28 21.46 -12.53
N VAL A 59 1.86 21.75 -11.30
CA VAL A 59 2.29 22.97 -10.57
C VAL A 59 3.79 22.93 -10.28
N ILE A 60 4.32 21.77 -9.83
CA ILE A 60 5.75 21.58 -9.55
C ILE A 60 6.59 21.76 -10.82
N HIS A 61 6.13 21.23 -11.95
CA HIS A 61 6.82 21.41 -13.22
C HIS A 61 6.91 22.88 -13.64
N LEU A 62 5.81 23.62 -13.45
CA LEU A 62 5.75 25.06 -13.82
C LEU A 62 6.47 25.96 -12.81
N LYS A 63 6.36 25.66 -11.51
CA LYS A 63 6.90 26.46 -10.41
C LYS A 63 7.56 25.59 -9.35
N PRO A 64 8.73 25.02 -9.64
CA PRO A 64 9.40 24.05 -8.74
C PRO A 64 9.90 24.66 -7.41
N TYR A 65 9.88 25.98 -7.27
CA TYR A 65 10.30 26.71 -6.07
C TYR A 65 9.19 26.84 -5.02
N LEU A 66 7.92 26.52 -5.35
CA LEU A 66 6.81 26.59 -4.40
C LEU A 66 6.84 25.40 -3.44
N SER A 67 6.69 25.64 -2.15
CA SER A 67 6.61 24.59 -1.10
C SER A 67 5.26 23.87 -1.10
N GLU A 68 4.19 24.64 -1.29
CA GLU A 68 2.80 24.17 -1.14
C GLU A 68 2.44 22.94 -1.98
N PRO A 69 2.76 22.84 -3.28
CA PRO A 69 2.38 21.67 -4.08
C PRO A 69 3.11 20.40 -3.65
N TYR A 70 4.35 20.50 -3.17
CA TYR A 70 5.05 19.34 -2.60
C TYR A 70 4.38 18.89 -1.30
N PHE A 71 3.99 19.82 -0.43
CA PHE A 71 3.27 19.52 0.79
C PHE A 71 1.96 18.76 0.53
N TYR A 72 1.09 19.27 -0.35
CA TYR A 72 -0.18 18.59 -0.66
C TYR A 72 0.03 17.26 -1.38
N ARG A 73 1.05 17.16 -2.25
CA ARG A 73 1.40 15.90 -2.89
C ARG A 73 1.88 14.87 -1.87
N SER A 74 2.62 15.29 -0.83
CA SER A 74 3.00 14.40 0.27
C SER A 74 1.78 13.88 1.03
N ILE A 75 0.77 14.71 1.28
CA ILE A 75 -0.48 14.27 1.93
C ILE A 75 -1.20 13.22 1.07
N ALA A 76 -1.31 13.45 -0.24
CA ALA A 76 -1.91 12.46 -1.13
C ALA A 76 -1.16 11.11 -1.11
N LYS A 77 0.18 11.15 -1.11
CA LYS A 77 1.03 9.95 -1.02
C LYS A 77 0.92 9.25 0.34
N ILE A 78 0.78 9.98 1.44
CA ILE A 78 0.51 9.40 2.77
C ILE A 78 -0.78 8.57 2.73
N GLN A 79 -1.85 9.08 2.11
CA GLN A 79 -3.10 8.35 1.99
C GLN A 79 -3.00 7.10 1.09
N LEU A 80 -2.07 7.10 0.15
CA LEU A 80 -1.72 5.94 -0.68
C LEU A 80 -0.66 5.03 -0.04
N GLU A 81 -0.27 5.29 1.19
CA GLU A 81 0.75 4.55 1.96
C GLU A 81 2.17 4.61 1.34
N ASP A 82 2.41 5.51 0.37
CA ASP A 82 3.74 5.77 -0.21
C ASP A 82 4.55 6.69 0.71
N TYR A 83 4.97 6.17 1.86
CA TYR A 83 5.68 6.96 2.88
C TYR A 83 7.05 7.45 2.40
N GLN A 84 7.75 6.67 1.59
CA GLN A 84 9.06 7.08 1.07
C GLN A 84 8.94 8.21 0.05
N GLY A 85 7.95 8.13 -0.84
CA GLY A 85 7.63 9.23 -1.77
C GLY A 85 7.14 10.48 -1.05
N ALA A 86 6.30 10.30 -0.03
CA ALA A 86 5.81 11.40 0.80
C ALA A 86 6.95 12.07 1.59
N LEU A 87 7.93 11.29 2.10
CA LEU A 87 9.10 11.81 2.80
C LEU A 87 9.96 12.71 1.90
N ARG A 88 10.19 12.28 0.65
CA ARG A 88 10.91 13.11 -0.34
C ARG A 88 10.19 14.44 -0.57
N ASP A 89 8.87 14.40 -0.71
CA ASP A 89 8.06 15.61 -0.93
C ASP A 89 8.03 16.52 0.30
N CYS A 90 7.91 15.98 1.52
CA CYS A 90 8.02 16.77 2.75
C CYS A 90 9.38 17.45 2.88
N ASN A 91 10.47 16.74 2.58
CA ASN A 91 11.82 17.32 2.59
C ASN A 91 11.94 18.46 1.57
N ALA A 92 11.44 18.25 0.35
CA ALA A 92 11.43 19.27 -0.68
C ALA A 92 10.56 20.48 -0.29
N ALA A 93 9.45 20.27 0.41
CA ALA A 93 8.61 21.35 0.91
C ALA A 93 9.28 22.17 2.02
N ILE A 94 9.95 21.50 2.96
CA ILE A 94 10.69 22.13 4.07
C ILE A 94 11.90 22.92 3.56
N GLU A 95 12.63 22.39 2.58
CA GLU A 95 13.76 23.07 1.94
C GLU A 95 13.33 24.43 1.34
N ARG A 96 12.13 24.48 0.75
CA ARG A 96 11.57 25.69 0.12
C ARG A 96 10.91 26.64 1.11
N ASN A 97 10.30 26.11 2.16
CA ASN A 97 9.71 26.89 3.24
C ASN A 97 9.93 26.21 4.60
N PRO A 98 11.03 26.54 5.29
CA PRO A 98 11.35 25.94 6.60
C PRO A 98 10.48 26.45 7.76
N PHE A 99 9.57 27.39 7.49
CA PHE A 99 8.68 27.99 8.51
C PHE A 99 7.26 27.38 8.48
N SER A 100 7.01 26.33 7.71
CA SER A 100 5.71 25.69 7.60
C SER A 100 5.53 24.56 8.63
N PRO A 101 4.76 24.76 9.71
CA PRO A 101 4.56 23.71 10.72
C PRO A 101 3.88 22.47 10.16
N GLY A 102 2.99 22.62 9.15
CA GLY A 102 2.31 21.51 8.50
C GLY A 102 3.26 20.54 7.80
N CYS A 103 4.38 21.02 7.25
CA CYS A 103 5.37 20.17 6.59
C CYS A 103 6.12 19.29 7.63
N TYR A 104 6.50 19.84 8.77
CA TYR A 104 7.10 19.08 9.87
C TYR A 104 6.11 18.08 10.46
N TYR A 105 4.86 18.50 10.67
CA TYR A 105 3.80 17.60 11.12
C TYR A 105 3.64 16.40 10.18
N ALA A 106 3.52 16.62 8.88
CA ALA A 106 3.37 15.56 7.90
C ALA A 106 4.59 14.63 7.88
N ARG A 107 5.82 15.18 7.95
CA ARG A 107 7.05 14.39 8.01
C ARG A 107 7.17 13.60 9.31
N GLY A 108 6.84 14.19 10.43
CA GLY A 108 6.76 13.50 11.73
C GLY A 108 5.78 12.33 11.71
N TYR A 109 4.61 12.51 11.08
CA TYR A 109 3.66 11.42 10.88
C TYR A 109 4.26 10.28 10.04
N ILE A 110 4.96 10.60 8.95
CA ILE A 110 5.63 9.60 8.11
C ILE A 110 6.70 8.85 8.91
N TYR A 111 7.56 9.56 9.65
CA TYR A 111 8.58 8.93 10.48
C TYR A 111 7.98 7.97 11.51
N ARG A 112 6.84 8.34 12.10
CA ARG A 112 6.12 7.45 13.01
C ARG A 112 5.62 6.18 12.31
N GLN A 113 5.07 6.27 11.09
CA GLN A 113 4.65 5.11 10.30
C GLN A 113 5.84 4.20 9.93
N LEU A 114 7.02 4.77 9.76
CA LEU A 114 8.27 4.06 9.51
C LEU A 114 8.97 3.58 10.80
N ASN A 115 8.32 3.70 11.97
CA ASN A 115 8.86 3.37 13.29
C ASN A 115 10.16 4.10 13.65
N GLN A 116 10.36 5.32 13.09
CA GLN A 116 11.50 6.21 13.37
C GLN A 116 11.06 7.28 14.39
N LEU A 117 10.82 6.83 15.62
CA LEU A 117 10.09 7.61 16.64
C LEU A 117 10.86 8.86 17.08
N GLU A 118 12.18 8.81 17.18
CA GLU A 118 13.02 9.94 17.58
C GLU A 118 12.97 11.07 16.53
N LEU A 119 12.94 10.71 15.24
CA LEU A 119 12.80 11.68 14.15
C LEU A 119 11.40 12.29 14.14
N ALA A 120 10.38 11.48 14.44
CA ALA A 120 9.00 11.95 14.53
C ALA A 120 8.85 12.97 15.70
N GLU A 121 9.39 12.68 16.89
CA GLU A 121 9.39 13.60 18.03
C GLU A 121 10.07 14.93 17.69
N LYS A 122 11.23 14.87 17.06
CA LYS A 122 11.96 16.06 16.60
C LYS A 122 11.12 16.94 15.68
N ASP A 123 10.46 16.33 14.70
CA ASP A 123 9.62 17.05 13.74
C ASP A 123 8.36 17.63 14.39
N TYR A 124 7.70 16.92 15.32
CA TYR A 124 6.59 17.48 16.06
C TYR A 124 7.05 18.63 16.99
N THR A 125 8.27 18.55 17.50
CA THR A 125 8.86 19.64 18.29
C THR A 125 9.10 20.88 17.42
N GLU A 126 9.61 20.72 16.20
CA GLU A 126 9.74 21.82 15.24
C GLU A 126 8.38 22.39 14.83
N ALA A 127 7.38 21.55 14.60
CA ALA A 127 6.02 22.01 14.31
C ALA A 127 5.44 22.85 15.46
N LEU A 128 5.67 22.44 16.71
CA LEU A 128 5.26 23.17 17.92
C LEU A 128 6.06 24.46 18.12
N ARG A 129 7.32 24.55 17.67
CA ARG A 129 8.08 25.79 17.73
C ARG A 129 7.44 26.92 16.91
N PHE A 130 6.83 26.55 15.75
CA PHE A 130 6.10 27.51 14.89
C PHE A 130 4.62 27.67 15.31
N SER A 131 4.03 26.69 15.94
CA SER A 131 2.63 26.71 16.37
C SER A 131 2.51 26.13 17.79
N PRO A 132 2.95 26.85 18.83
CA PRO A 132 3.06 26.35 20.21
C PRO A 132 1.72 25.94 20.83
N GLU A 133 0.62 26.40 20.28
CA GLU A 133 -0.72 26.16 20.82
C GLU A 133 -1.48 25.07 20.06
N ASN A 134 -0.85 24.47 19.03
CA ASN A 134 -1.54 23.47 18.23
C ASN A 134 -1.73 22.16 19.01
N ARG A 135 -2.98 21.90 19.37
CA ARG A 135 -3.41 20.73 20.11
C ARG A 135 -3.01 19.41 19.43
N THR A 136 -3.18 19.32 18.12
CA THR A 136 -2.86 18.08 17.36
C THR A 136 -1.38 17.75 17.47
N TYR A 137 -0.51 18.74 17.34
CA TYR A 137 0.94 18.53 17.41
C TYR A 137 1.38 18.12 18.84
N MET A 138 0.77 18.70 19.89
CA MET A 138 1.03 18.30 21.27
C MET A 138 0.64 16.85 21.53
N ILE A 139 -0.57 16.44 21.12
CA ILE A 139 -1.06 15.08 21.30
C ILE A 139 -0.18 14.08 20.56
N LEU A 140 0.21 14.37 19.31
CA LEU A 140 1.04 13.45 18.52
C LEU A 140 2.47 13.35 19.04
N ARG A 141 3.04 14.43 19.57
CA ARG A 141 4.33 14.36 20.25
C ARG A 141 4.23 13.53 21.52
N ALA A 142 3.21 13.76 22.34
CA ALA A 142 2.96 12.99 23.56
C ALA A 142 2.76 11.50 23.25
N ASP A 143 1.97 11.16 22.20
CA ASP A 143 1.77 9.79 21.75
C ASP A 143 3.09 9.14 21.29
N THR A 144 3.90 9.88 20.52
CA THR A 144 5.22 9.41 20.09
C THR A 144 6.16 9.15 21.26
N ARG A 145 6.20 10.05 22.23
CA ARG A 145 6.96 9.90 23.49
C ARG A 145 6.49 8.68 24.29
N ALA A 146 5.17 8.46 24.35
CA ALA A 146 4.61 7.30 25.03
C ALA A 146 5.01 5.98 24.35
N LEU A 147 5.09 5.96 23.01
CA LEU A 147 5.61 4.80 22.24
C LEU A 147 7.09 4.52 22.53
N MET A 148 7.89 5.56 22.74
CA MET A 148 9.29 5.46 23.18
C MET A 148 9.43 5.17 24.69
N LYS A 149 8.32 5.04 25.42
CA LYS A 149 8.25 4.86 26.89
C LYS A 149 8.73 6.08 27.69
N HIS A 150 8.79 7.25 27.08
CA HIS A 150 9.07 8.53 27.74
C HIS A 150 7.76 9.11 28.32
N TYR A 151 7.20 8.39 29.30
CA TYR A 151 5.85 8.66 29.79
C TYR A 151 5.71 10.00 30.52
N ASP A 152 6.73 10.41 31.25
CA ASP A 152 6.67 11.66 32.02
C ASP A 152 6.66 12.87 31.11
N GLU A 153 7.49 12.86 30.06
CA GLU A 153 7.52 13.92 29.05
C GLU A 153 6.23 13.93 28.20
N ALA A 154 5.63 12.74 27.95
CA ALA A 154 4.34 12.65 27.29
C ALA A 154 3.22 13.26 28.13
N LEU A 155 3.20 13.00 29.43
CA LEU A 155 2.24 13.58 30.37
C LEU A 155 2.43 15.10 30.52
N GLU A 156 3.66 15.61 30.47
CA GLU A 156 3.93 17.05 30.51
C GLU A 156 3.28 17.78 29.31
N ASP A 157 3.41 17.24 28.09
CA ASP A 157 2.76 17.78 26.90
C ASP A 157 1.24 17.83 27.06
N ILE A 158 0.65 16.73 27.55
CA ILE A 158 -0.80 16.63 27.73
C ILE A 158 -1.27 17.55 28.87
N ASP A 159 -0.54 17.64 29.98
CA ASP A 159 -0.87 18.53 31.08
C ASP A 159 -0.74 20.02 30.67
N GLN A 160 0.20 20.34 29.75
CA GLN A 160 0.26 21.66 29.13
C GLN A 160 -0.99 21.97 28.30
N LEU A 161 -1.48 21.00 27.51
CA LEU A 161 -2.73 21.12 26.76
C LEU A 161 -3.91 21.32 27.72
N LEU A 162 -4.03 20.50 28.77
CA LEU A 162 -5.13 20.54 29.72
C LEU A 162 -5.14 21.79 30.60
N ARG A 163 -3.99 22.43 30.89
CA ARG A 163 -3.95 23.75 31.52
C ARG A 163 -4.61 24.85 30.67
N ARG A 164 -4.57 24.73 29.35
CA ARG A 164 -5.20 25.69 28.41
C ARG A 164 -6.64 25.32 28.11
N GLU A 165 -6.89 24.04 27.92
CA GLU A 165 -8.20 23.47 27.58
C GLU A 165 -8.65 22.47 28.66
N PRO A 166 -9.06 22.89 29.85
CA PRO A 166 -9.41 21.98 30.96
C PRO A 166 -10.58 21.05 30.64
N GLN A 167 -11.42 21.41 29.66
CA GLN A 167 -12.60 20.65 29.26
C GLN A 167 -12.33 19.76 28.00
N SER A 168 -11.07 19.59 27.61
CA SER A 168 -10.70 18.79 26.46
C SER A 168 -10.88 17.29 26.74
N ALA A 169 -12.01 16.72 26.35
CA ALA A 169 -12.28 15.28 26.53
C ALA A 169 -11.20 14.41 25.87
N SER A 170 -10.69 14.81 24.70
CA SER A 170 -9.60 14.06 24.03
C SER A 170 -8.26 14.22 24.74
N GLY A 171 -7.95 15.38 25.32
CA GLY A 171 -6.77 15.57 26.16
C GLY A 171 -6.81 14.67 27.40
N TRP A 172 -7.94 14.60 28.08
CA TRP A 172 -8.15 13.69 29.19
C TRP A 172 -8.07 12.22 28.79
N SER A 173 -8.64 11.84 27.65
CA SER A 173 -8.53 10.47 27.13
C SER A 173 -7.07 10.09 26.87
N GLU A 174 -6.29 10.99 26.27
CA GLU A 174 -4.88 10.75 25.98
C GLU A 174 -4.06 10.65 27.26
N ARG A 175 -4.34 11.51 28.27
CA ARG A 175 -3.73 11.42 29.59
C ARG A 175 -3.97 10.05 30.22
N GLY A 176 -5.22 9.57 30.19
CA GLY A 176 -5.58 8.26 30.70
C GLY A 176 -4.83 7.14 29.99
N ARG A 177 -4.72 7.22 28.66
CA ARG A 177 -3.99 6.24 27.85
C ARG A 177 -2.50 6.17 28.21
N VAL A 178 -1.83 7.31 28.36
CA VAL A 178 -0.41 7.36 28.75
C VAL A 178 -0.22 6.82 30.16
N CYS A 179 -1.12 7.14 31.09
CA CYS A 179 -1.09 6.58 32.44
C CYS A 179 -1.22 5.05 32.45
N ILE A 180 -2.10 4.47 31.62
CA ILE A 180 -2.20 3.00 31.46
C ILE A 180 -0.89 2.41 30.95
N LEU A 181 -0.29 3.03 29.94
CA LEU A 181 0.99 2.55 29.37
C LEU A 181 2.13 2.61 30.40
N LYS A 182 2.13 3.64 31.24
CA LYS A 182 3.07 3.79 32.36
C LYS A 182 2.84 2.74 33.47
N GLY A 183 1.61 2.23 33.60
CA GLY A 183 1.18 1.32 34.67
C GLY A 183 0.40 1.99 35.81
N ASP A 184 0.15 3.29 35.71
CA ASP A 184 -0.52 4.11 36.67
C ASP A 184 -2.05 4.05 36.52
N THR A 185 -2.67 2.95 36.95
CA THR A 185 -4.10 2.65 36.63
C THR A 185 -5.07 3.61 37.35
N MET A 186 -4.76 4.09 38.57
CA MET A 186 -5.64 5.04 39.32
C MET A 186 -5.66 6.43 38.67
N PRO A 187 -4.51 7.07 38.32
CA PRO A 187 -4.52 8.30 37.53
C PRO A 187 -5.19 8.17 36.16
N ALA A 188 -5.12 6.97 35.55
CA ALA A 188 -5.84 6.69 34.29
C ALA A 188 -7.35 6.69 34.51
N LEU A 189 -7.84 6.08 35.58
CA LEU A 189 -9.26 6.08 35.94
C LEU A 189 -9.80 7.50 36.10
N GLU A 190 -9.07 8.35 36.80
CA GLU A 190 -9.44 9.76 37.00
C GLU A 190 -9.50 10.49 35.66
N ALA A 191 -8.49 10.31 34.85
CA ALA A 191 -8.43 10.95 33.52
C ALA A 191 -9.58 10.52 32.58
N PHE A 192 -9.88 9.22 32.50
CA PHE A 192 -11.00 8.74 31.68
C PHE A 192 -12.36 9.17 32.27
N SER A 193 -12.47 9.32 33.60
CA SER A 193 -13.68 9.86 34.22
C SER A 193 -13.92 11.31 33.83
N GLU A 194 -12.87 12.15 33.79
CA GLU A 194 -12.99 13.52 33.28
C GLU A 194 -13.30 13.53 31.76
N ALA A 195 -12.71 12.60 30.95
CA ALA A 195 -13.00 12.51 29.55
C ALA A 195 -14.50 12.25 29.28
N VAL A 196 -15.12 11.28 29.96
CA VAL A 196 -16.57 11.00 29.80
C VAL A 196 -17.47 12.08 30.38
N LYS A 197 -16.99 12.84 31.37
CA LYS A 197 -17.72 13.98 31.94
C LYS A 197 -17.86 15.09 30.88
N TYR A 198 -16.81 15.38 30.11
CA TYR A 198 -16.81 16.44 29.10
C TYR A 198 -17.38 15.98 27.74
N ASP A 199 -17.28 14.70 27.41
CA ASP A 199 -17.88 14.11 26.22
C ASP A 199 -18.62 12.80 26.55
N LYS A 200 -19.88 12.93 26.94
CA LYS A 200 -20.74 11.79 27.31
C LYS A 200 -21.16 10.93 26.10
N ALA A 201 -21.04 11.46 24.90
CA ALA A 201 -21.45 10.78 23.67
C ALA A 201 -20.31 9.93 23.06
N ASN A 202 -19.10 9.99 23.60
CA ASN A 202 -17.94 9.29 23.07
C ASN A 202 -17.88 7.83 23.55
N PRO A 203 -18.18 6.83 22.72
CA PRO A 203 -18.14 5.42 23.13
C PRO A 203 -16.72 4.97 23.50
N ALA A 204 -15.67 5.53 22.86
CA ALA A 204 -14.30 5.14 23.15
C ALA A 204 -13.84 5.55 24.57
N ALA A 205 -14.29 6.72 25.05
CA ALA A 205 -13.98 7.15 26.42
C ALA A 205 -14.67 6.25 27.45
N TRP A 206 -15.94 5.87 27.22
CA TRP A 206 -16.65 4.91 28.08
C TRP A 206 -16.02 3.52 28.05
N SER A 207 -15.58 3.06 26.89
CA SER A 207 -14.84 1.81 26.72
C SER A 207 -13.55 1.81 27.53
N ALA A 208 -12.72 2.86 27.37
CA ALA A 208 -11.48 3.01 28.12
C ALA A 208 -11.70 3.02 29.64
N LEU A 209 -12.72 3.74 30.10
CA LEU A 209 -13.09 3.78 31.51
C LEU A 209 -13.52 2.38 32.01
N GLY A 210 -14.33 1.67 31.23
CA GLY A 210 -14.79 0.32 31.56
C GLY A 210 -13.64 -0.69 31.63
N VAL A 211 -12.71 -0.65 30.67
CA VAL A 211 -11.52 -1.53 30.70
C VAL A 211 -10.61 -1.18 31.88
N THR A 212 -10.46 0.11 32.21
CA THR A 212 -9.66 0.53 33.38
C THR A 212 -10.26 0.00 34.67
N ASN A 213 -11.58 0.01 34.82
CA ASN A 213 -12.25 -0.59 35.98
C ASN A 213 -12.11 -2.11 36.02
N LEU A 214 -12.07 -2.81 34.86
CA LEU A 214 -11.73 -4.24 34.84
C LEU A 214 -10.31 -4.51 35.36
N MET A 215 -9.33 -3.65 35.02
CA MET A 215 -7.97 -3.76 35.51
C MET A 215 -7.91 -3.59 37.04
N LEU A 216 -8.81 -2.80 37.60
CA LEU A 216 -8.95 -2.56 39.06
C LEU A 216 -9.88 -3.57 39.73
N ASN A 217 -10.39 -4.59 39.03
CA ASN A 217 -11.37 -5.57 39.49
C ASN A 217 -12.70 -4.96 40.01
N ARG A 218 -13.10 -3.79 39.46
CA ARG A 218 -14.37 -3.13 39.74
C ARG A 218 -15.39 -3.56 38.70
N GLU A 219 -15.95 -4.77 38.87
CA GLU A 219 -16.74 -5.46 37.83
C GLU A 219 -18.09 -4.78 37.55
N ASP A 220 -18.75 -4.19 38.58
CA ASP A 220 -20.06 -3.57 38.39
C ASP A 220 -19.97 -2.26 37.63
N GLU A 221 -18.98 -1.43 37.98
CA GLU A 221 -18.68 -0.18 37.27
C GLU A 221 -18.25 -0.48 35.82
N ALA A 222 -17.36 -1.46 35.63
CA ALA A 222 -16.91 -1.87 34.31
C ALA A 222 -18.08 -2.33 33.43
N TYR A 223 -19.00 -3.11 33.99
CA TYR A 223 -20.20 -3.57 33.26
C TYR A 223 -21.09 -2.41 32.82
N ALA A 224 -21.34 -1.46 33.75
CA ALA A 224 -22.16 -0.29 33.44
C ALA A 224 -21.54 0.55 32.30
N GLN A 225 -20.23 0.77 32.36
CA GLN A 225 -19.50 1.62 31.41
C GLN A 225 -19.36 0.97 30.04
N LEU A 226 -19.02 -0.33 29.98
CA LEU A 226 -18.99 -1.09 28.74
C LEU A 226 -20.38 -1.17 28.09
N THR A 227 -21.43 -1.32 28.93
CA THR A 227 -22.82 -1.27 28.41
C THR A 227 -23.13 0.10 27.83
N GLN A 228 -22.68 1.19 28.47
CA GLN A 228 -22.84 2.54 27.94
C GLN A 228 -22.08 2.74 26.62
N ALA A 229 -20.84 2.26 26.52
CA ALA A 229 -20.07 2.31 25.28
C ALA A 229 -20.79 1.59 24.12
N ILE A 230 -21.34 0.39 24.40
CA ILE A 230 -22.09 -0.40 23.43
C ILE A 230 -23.39 0.28 23.03
N ASN A 231 -24.13 0.86 23.97
CA ASN A 231 -25.37 1.61 23.71
C ASN A 231 -25.13 2.86 22.84
N LEU A 232 -23.95 3.47 22.95
CA LEU A 232 -23.49 4.57 22.11
C LEU A 232 -22.96 4.11 20.76
N GLY A 233 -23.07 2.82 20.43
CA GLY A 233 -22.70 2.27 19.13
C GLY A 233 -21.22 1.95 18.98
N SER A 234 -20.54 1.55 20.07
CA SER A 234 -19.15 1.08 19.94
C SER A 234 -19.00 0.01 18.88
N LYS A 235 -18.06 0.21 17.97
CA LYS A 235 -17.65 -0.74 16.92
C LYS A 235 -16.41 -1.56 17.31
N TRP A 236 -15.99 -1.50 18.57
CA TRP A 236 -14.84 -2.25 19.05
C TRP A 236 -15.27 -3.61 19.64
N ALA A 237 -14.79 -4.70 19.04
CA ALA A 237 -15.11 -6.06 19.46
C ALA A 237 -14.71 -6.33 20.92
N GLY A 238 -13.64 -5.69 21.39
CA GLY A 238 -13.17 -5.79 22.76
C GLY A 238 -14.20 -5.40 23.83
N ASP A 239 -15.10 -4.45 23.56
CA ASP A 239 -16.17 -4.07 24.48
C ASP A 239 -17.15 -5.22 24.71
N TYR A 240 -17.54 -5.87 23.64
CA TYR A 240 -18.42 -7.05 23.68
C TYR A 240 -17.71 -8.24 24.34
N ILE A 241 -16.43 -8.49 24.03
CA ILE A 241 -15.66 -9.54 24.68
C ILE A 241 -15.55 -9.31 26.19
N ASN A 242 -15.25 -8.07 26.60
CA ASN A 242 -15.09 -7.73 28.00
C ASN A 242 -16.42 -7.77 28.77
N ARG A 243 -17.53 -7.29 28.16
CA ARG A 243 -18.85 -7.40 28.76
C ARG A 243 -19.34 -8.86 28.78
N GLY A 244 -19.05 -9.62 27.73
CA GLY A 244 -19.31 -11.06 27.67
C GLY A 244 -18.62 -11.83 28.80
N LEU A 245 -17.36 -11.49 29.11
CA LEU A 245 -16.64 -12.04 30.27
C LEU A 245 -17.33 -11.70 31.60
N LEU A 246 -17.80 -10.46 31.76
CA LEU A 246 -18.57 -10.06 32.94
C LEU A 246 -19.91 -10.77 33.04
N HIS A 247 -20.60 -10.98 31.91
CA HIS A 247 -21.79 -11.83 31.87
C HIS A 247 -21.48 -13.27 32.29
N TYR A 248 -20.38 -13.86 31.81
CA TYR A 248 -19.92 -15.19 32.20
C TYR A 248 -19.70 -15.31 33.72
N ARG A 249 -18.95 -14.36 34.30
CA ARG A 249 -18.69 -14.32 35.74
C ARG A 249 -19.95 -14.19 36.59
N ARG A 250 -21.01 -13.60 36.03
CA ARG A 250 -22.33 -13.47 36.65
C ARG A 250 -23.26 -14.63 36.32
N HIS A 251 -22.75 -15.73 35.73
CA HIS A 251 -23.50 -16.89 35.29
C HIS A 251 -24.60 -16.58 34.25
N ASN A 252 -24.55 -15.42 33.61
CA ASN A 252 -25.43 -15.06 32.49
C ASN A 252 -24.87 -15.56 31.17
N TYR A 253 -24.87 -16.88 30.96
CA TYR A 253 -24.29 -17.54 29.79
C TYR A 253 -24.93 -17.12 28.47
N ARG A 254 -26.24 -16.83 28.50
CA ARG A 254 -26.97 -16.34 27.33
C ARG A 254 -26.49 -14.94 26.89
N GLY A 255 -26.30 -14.03 27.88
CA GLY A 255 -25.75 -12.70 27.62
C GLY A 255 -24.31 -12.78 27.11
N ALA A 256 -23.48 -13.65 27.70
CA ALA A 256 -22.10 -13.86 27.26
C ALA A 256 -22.03 -14.31 25.81
N LEU A 257 -22.83 -15.34 25.42
CA LEU A 257 -22.88 -15.83 24.03
C LEU A 257 -23.35 -14.76 23.07
N ALA A 258 -24.38 -13.98 23.42
CA ALA A 258 -24.86 -12.89 22.55
C ALA A 258 -23.77 -11.83 22.29
N ASP A 259 -23.00 -11.46 23.31
CA ASP A 259 -21.90 -10.53 23.20
C ASP A 259 -20.74 -11.10 22.35
N TYR A 260 -20.34 -12.36 22.57
CA TYR A 260 -19.30 -12.98 21.77
C TYR A 260 -19.74 -13.18 20.30
N ASP A 261 -21.02 -13.48 20.04
CA ASP A 261 -21.56 -13.54 18.67
C ASP A 261 -21.47 -12.17 17.98
N GLN A 262 -21.71 -11.08 18.72
CA GLN A 262 -21.57 -9.73 18.19
C GLN A 262 -20.09 -9.37 17.96
N ALA A 263 -19.19 -9.74 18.87
CA ALA A 263 -17.75 -9.55 18.67
C ALA A 263 -17.24 -10.22 17.38
N VAL A 264 -17.65 -11.47 17.11
CA VAL A 264 -17.30 -12.17 15.86
C VAL A 264 -17.85 -11.47 14.61
N LYS A 265 -19.04 -10.85 14.69
CA LYS A 265 -19.60 -10.09 13.55
C LYS A 265 -18.81 -8.80 13.28
N ILE A 266 -18.36 -8.12 14.34
CA ILE A 266 -17.61 -6.86 14.23
C ILE A 266 -16.19 -7.14 13.72
N ALA A 267 -15.52 -8.16 14.26
CA ALA A 267 -14.12 -8.47 13.94
C ALA A 267 -13.94 -9.95 13.51
N PRO A 268 -14.41 -10.34 12.32
CA PRO A 268 -14.39 -11.73 11.84
C PRO A 268 -12.98 -12.26 11.52
N LYS A 269 -11.96 -11.40 11.56
CA LYS A 269 -10.55 -11.77 11.36
C LYS A 269 -9.74 -11.82 12.67
N GLU A 270 -10.34 -11.51 13.81
CA GLU A 270 -9.69 -11.57 15.11
C GLU A 270 -9.90 -12.94 15.76
N ALA A 271 -8.80 -13.65 16.04
CA ALA A 271 -8.81 -15.00 16.64
C ALA A 271 -9.44 -15.00 18.03
N ASP A 272 -9.19 -13.95 18.82
CA ASP A 272 -9.70 -13.83 20.20
C ASP A 272 -11.24 -13.82 20.27
N CYS A 273 -11.93 -13.33 19.23
CA CYS A 273 -13.39 -13.36 19.17
C CYS A 273 -13.92 -14.80 19.15
N TYR A 274 -13.33 -15.63 18.30
CA TYR A 274 -13.71 -17.07 18.19
C TYR A 274 -13.26 -17.84 19.42
N TYR A 275 -12.05 -17.57 19.92
CA TYR A 275 -11.51 -18.23 21.09
C TYR A 275 -12.44 -18.05 22.32
N ASN A 276 -12.82 -16.82 22.64
CA ASN A 276 -13.68 -16.54 23.79
C ASN A 276 -15.09 -17.15 23.60
N ARG A 277 -15.64 -17.12 22.38
CA ARG A 277 -16.91 -17.79 22.09
C ARG A 277 -16.81 -19.31 22.19
N GLY A 278 -15.71 -19.89 21.71
CA GLY A 278 -15.41 -21.31 21.83
C GLY A 278 -15.34 -21.78 23.29
N VAL A 279 -14.64 -21.03 24.14
CA VAL A 279 -14.60 -21.30 25.58
C VAL A 279 -16.00 -21.25 26.19
N MET A 280 -16.80 -20.26 25.83
CA MET A 280 -18.17 -20.15 26.35
C MET A 280 -19.07 -21.32 25.87
N ARG A 281 -18.94 -21.72 24.60
CA ARG A 281 -19.67 -22.88 24.06
C ARG A 281 -19.27 -24.20 24.73
N GLN A 282 -17.99 -24.35 25.04
CA GLN A 282 -17.48 -25.50 25.80
C GLN A 282 -18.12 -25.54 27.18
N GLU A 283 -18.21 -24.42 27.89
CA GLU A 283 -18.83 -24.35 29.23
C GLU A 283 -20.32 -24.74 29.23
N VAL A 284 -21.06 -24.38 28.17
CA VAL A 284 -22.47 -24.78 28.05
C VAL A 284 -22.66 -26.15 27.42
N GLY A 285 -21.58 -26.89 27.11
CA GLY A 285 -21.61 -28.26 26.57
C GLY A 285 -21.85 -28.33 25.04
N ASP A 286 -21.81 -27.22 24.33
CA ASP A 286 -21.90 -27.19 22.85
C ASP A 286 -20.52 -27.46 22.22
N TYR A 287 -20.03 -28.69 22.43
CA TYR A 287 -18.66 -29.07 22.04
C TYR A 287 -18.42 -29.00 20.52
N ASN A 288 -19.42 -29.30 19.69
CA ASN A 288 -19.24 -29.27 18.23
C ASN A 288 -18.99 -27.87 17.75
N ARG A 289 -19.81 -26.89 18.15
CA ARG A 289 -19.60 -25.49 17.76
C ARG A 289 -18.39 -24.85 18.45
N ALA A 290 -18.04 -25.31 19.67
CA ALA A 290 -16.77 -24.90 20.31
C ALA A 290 -15.56 -25.34 19.48
N LEU A 291 -15.58 -26.57 18.95
CA LEU A 291 -14.52 -27.10 18.07
C LEU A 291 -14.38 -26.27 16.78
N GLU A 292 -15.52 -25.91 16.16
CA GLU A 292 -15.50 -25.00 14.97
C GLU A 292 -14.85 -23.65 15.28
N ASP A 293 -15.19 -23.07 16.43
CA ASP A 293 -14.63 -21.80 16.87
C ASP A 293 -13.12 -21.89 17.14
N PHE A 294 -12.67 -22.94 17.85
CA PHE A 294 -11.24 -23.13 18.08
C PHE A 294 -10.47 -23.41 16.79
N ASN A 295 -11.05 -24.15 15.84
CA ASN A 295 -10.44 -24.35 14.53
C ASN A 295 -10.24 -23.00 13.83
N LYS A 296 -11.27 -22.15 13.81
CA LYS A 296 -11.21 -20.83 13.19
C LYS A 296 -10.19 -19.91 13.88
N ALA A 297 -10.12 -19.95 15.21
CA ALA A 297 -9.15 -19.16 15.96
C ALA A 297 -7.70 -19.58 15.63
N ILE A 298 -7.43 -20.89 15.56
CA ILE A 298 -6.11 -21.45 15.23
C ILE A 298 -5.73 -21.17 13.76
N ASP A 299 -6.71 -21.23 12.83
CA ASP A 299 -6.47 -20.87 11.42
C ASP A 299 -6.09 -19.41 11.24
N LEU A 300 -6.65 -18.51 12.07
CA LEU A 300 -6.34 -17.08 12.05
C LEU A 300 -4.98 -16.76 12.68
N GLU A 301 -4.61 -17.47 13.75
CA GLU A 301 -3.35 -17.28 14.48
C GLU A 301 -2.67 -18.62 14.79
N PRO A 302 -2.07 -19.29 13.79
CA PRO A 302 -1.47 -20.62 13.93
C PRO A 302 -0.32 -20.67 14.95
N GLU A 303 0.35 -19.54 15.17
CA GLU A 303 1.50 -19.42 16.07
C GLU A 303 1.07 -19.40 17.56
N LYS A 304 -0.19 -19.07 17.87
CA LYS A 304 -0.73 -19.13 19.24
C LYS A 304 -1.13 -20.56 19.60
N VAL A 305 -0.13 -21.38 19.90
CA VAL A 305 -0.33 -22.81 20.18
C VAL A 305 -1.15 -23.08 21.46
N GLU A 306 -1.30 -22.07 22.34
CA GLU A 306 -2.11 -22.16 23.55
C GLU A 306 -3.59 -22.44 23.28
N MET A 307 -4.10 -21.96 22.14
CA MET A 307 -5.47 -22.24 21.69
C MET A 307 -5.71 -23.74 21.45
N ARG A 308 -4.65 -24.49 21.09
CA ARG A 308 -4.69 -25.93 20.88
C ARG A 308 -5.00 -26.72 22.15
N TYR A 309 -4.61 -26.18 23.32
CA TYR A 309 -4.94 -26.85 24.60
C TYR A 309 -6.45 -26.84 24.86
N GLN A 310 -7.11 -25.70 24.61
CA GLN A 310 -8.56 -25.60 24.75
C GLN A 310 -9.29 -26.50 23.72
N ARG A 311 -8.79 -26.54 22.48
CA ARG A 311 -9.32 -27.43 21.46
C ARG A 311 -9.16 -28.91 21.91
N ALA A 312 -8.01 -29.29 22.41
CA ALA A 312 -7.76 -30.63 22.91
C ALA A 312 -8.71 -31.03 24.06
N LEU A 313 -9.09 -30.10 24.94
CA LEU A 313 -10.10 -30.37 25.99
C LEU A 313 -11.48 -30.67 25.39
N VAL A 314 -11.86 -29.93 24.33
CA VAL A 314 -13.13 -30.18 23.60
C VAL A 314 -13.05 -31.51 22.84
N GLU A 315 -11.95 -31.78 22.16
CA GLU A 315 -11.73 -33.08 21.46
C GLU A 315 -11.76 -34.29 22.41
N MET A 316 -11.30 -34.10 23.67
CA MET A 316 -11.45 -35.11 24.72
C MET A 316 -12.92 -35.44 24.99
N GLN A 317 -13.79 -34.45 25.07
CA GLN A 317 -15.24 -34.65 25.30
C GLN A 317 -15.89 -35.32 24.09
N LEU A 318 -15.44 -34.98 22.87
CA LEU A 318 -15.89 -35.57 21.61
C LEU A 318 -15.26 -36.94 21.32
N LYS A 319 -14.39 -37.47 22.20
CA LYS A 319 -13.66 -38.73 22.06
C LYS A 319 -12.76 -38.79 20.81
N GLN A 320 -12.26 -37.65 20.34
CA GLN A 320 -11.37 -37.56 19.19
C GLN A 320 -9.89 -37.71 19.60
N TRP A 321 -9.58 -38.87 20.22
CA TRP A 321 -8.31 -39.12 20.92
C TRP A 321 -7.05 -38.91 20.09
N LYS A 322 -7.11 -39.10 18.76
CA LYS A 322 -5.95 -38.89 17.87
C LYS A 322 -5.63 -37.42 17.72
N ASP A 323 -6.67 -36.60 17.59
CA ASP A 323 -6.56 -35.16 17.41
C ASP A 323 -6.07 -34.49 18.69
N VAL A 324 -6.60 -34.92 19.86
CA VAL A 324 -6.09 -34.50 21.17
C VAL A 324 -4.56 -34.65 21.25
N VAL A 325 -4.04 -35.83 20.88
CA VAL A 325 -2.60 -36.11 21.01
C VAL A 325 -1.81 -35.21 20.03
N ARG A 326 -2.29 -35.07 18.81
CA ARG A 326 -1.64 -34.18 17.82
C ARG A 326 -1.50 -32.73 18.33
N ASP A 327 -2.57 -32.19 18.89
CA ASP A 327 -2.58 -30.83 19.40
C ASP A 327 -1.67 -30.66 20.62
N LEU A 328 -1.72 -31.65 21.53
CA LEU A 328 -0.87 -31.64 22.72
C LEU A 328 0.61 -31.84 22.39
N ASP A 329 0.94 -32.67 21.40
CA ASP A 329 2.33 -32.87 20.96
C ASP A 329 2.89 -31.58 20.36
N SER A 330 2.08 -30.80 19.61
CA SER A 330 2.45 -29.48 19.10
C SER A 330 2.69 -28.50 20.26
N LEU A 331 1.85 -28.51 21.27
CA LEU A 331 1.98 -27.67 22.47
C LEU A 331 3.21 -28.06 23.29
N ILE A 332 3.45 -29.35 23.50
CA ILE A 332 4.64 -29.87 24.20
C ILE A 332 5.93 -29.51 23.48
N ALA A 333 5.95 -29.52 22.16
CA ALA A 333 7.11 -29.12 21.38
C ALA A 333 7.47 -27.63 21.59
N ARG A 334 6.48 -26.75 21.76
CA ARG A 334 6.68 -25.34 22.02
C ARG A 334 6.93 -25.03 23.51
N TYR A 335 6.19 -25.71 24.39
CA TYR A 335 6.22 -25.51 25.86
C TYR A 335 6.51 -26.84 26.56
N PRO A 336 7.77 -27.33 26.58
CA PRO A 336 8.14 -28.64 27.13
C PRO A 336 7.81 -28.83 28.62
N TYR A 337 7.65 -27.77 29.36
CA TYR A 337 7.39 -27.77 30.81
C TYR A 337 5.93 -27.56 31.18
N PHE A 338 5.02 -27.47 30.20
CA PHE A 338 3.57 -27.38 30.46
C PHE A 338 2.98 -28.74 30.79
N LEU A 339 3.08 -29.14 32.07
CA LEU A 339 2.70 -30.45 32.57
C LEU A 339 1.26 -30.91 32.24
N PRO A 340 0.23 -30.00 32.24
CA PRO A 340 -1.13 -30.40 31.90
C PRO A 340 -1.24 -31.10 30.54
N SER A 341 -0.42 -30.70 29.55
CA SER A 341 -0.42 -31.33 28.23
C SER A 341 -0.01 -32.78 28.27
N TYR A 342 0.97 -33.15 29.09
CA TYR A 342 1.43 -34.51 29.24
C TYR A 342 0.37 -35.42 29.91
N TYR A 343 -0.28 -34.91 30.96
CA TYR A 343 -1.31 -35.66 31.65
C TYR A 343 -2.53 -35.89 30.77
N LEU A 344 -2.96 -34.89 30.02
CA LEU A 344 -4.08 -34.99 29.09
C LEU A 344 -3.76 -35.92 27.92
N ALA A 345 -2.53 -35.83 27.35
CA ALA A 345 -2.06 -36.76 26.31
C ALA A 345 -1.99 -38.21 26.82
N ALA A 346 -1.54 -38.41 28.05
CA ALA A 346 -1.54 -39.72 28.67
C ALA A 346 -2.96 -40.27 28.86
N GLN A 347 -3.91 -39.44 29.24
CA GLN A 347 -5.32 -39.81 29.36
C GLN A 347 -5.89 -40.25 27.98
N ALA A 348 -5.66 -39.44 26.93
CA ALA A 348 -6.08 -39.73 25.56
C ALA A 348 -5.47 -41.06 25.07
N LYS A 349 -4.16 -41.29 25.32
CA LYS A 349 -3.50 -42.56 24.97
C LYS A 349 -4.05 -43.77 25.75
N THR A 350 -4.46 -43.58 27.01
CA THR A 350 -5.11 -44.62 27.79
C THR A 350 -6.45 -45.00 27.17
N GLN A 351 -7.26 -44.01 26.74
CA GLN A 351 -8.54 -44.25 26.07
C GLN A 351 -8.39 -44.92 24.69
N GLN A 352 -7.26 -44.68 24.01
CA GLN A 352 -6.88 -45.41 22.78
C GLN A 352 -6.44 -46.88 23.04
N GLY A 353 -6.32 -47.33 24.29
CA GLY A 353 -5.76 -48.63 24.64
C GLY A 353 -4.22 -48.70 24.63
N ASN A 354 -3.53 -47.61 24.31
CA ASN A 354 -2.06 -47.57 24.23
C ASN A 354 -1.42 -47.22 25.58
N LYS A 355 -1.44 -48.19 26.49
CA LYS A 355 -0.92 -48.05 27.86
C LYS A 355 0.59 -47.72 27.90
N ALA A 356 1.38 -48.21 26.94
CA ALA A 356 2.81 -47.95 26.89
C ALA A 356 3.13 -46.49 26.54
N ALA A 357 2.39 -45.90 25.59
CA ALA A 357 2.54 -44.48 25.27
C ALA A 357 2.03 -43.59 26.42
N ALA A 358 0.91 -43.94 27.04
CA ALA A 358 0.38 -43.23 28.21
C ALA A 358 1.39 -43.18 29.37
N TYR A 359 2.06 -44.29 29.62
CA TYR A 359 3.12 -44.39 30.65
C TYR A 359 4.28 -43.45 30.32
N ARG A 360 4.73 -43.38 29.06
CA ARG A 360 5.82 -42.48 28.62
C ARG A 360 5.50 -41.01 28.85
N TYR A 361 4.27 -40.57 28.56
CA TYR A 361 3.86 -39.19 28.85
C TYR A 361 3.87 -38.91 30.36
N ARG A 362 3.34 -39.82 31.18
CA ARG A 362 3.36 -39.64 32.64
C ARG A 362 4.77 -39.61 33.21
N GLN A 363 5.68 -40.46 32.73
CA GLN A 363 7.09 -40.43 33.15
C GLN A 363 7.74 -39.08 32.82
N LYS A 364 7.57 -38.59 31.60
CA LYS A 364 8.09 -37.27 31.23
C LYS A 364 7.54 -36.18 32.11
N ALA A 365 6.25 -36.16 32.42
CA ALA A 365 5.66 -35.21 33.35
C ALA A 365 6.33 -35.28 34.72
N HIS A 366 6.49 -36.48 35.27
CA HIS A 366 7.11 -36.69 36.57
C HIS A 366 8.59 -36.28 36.61
N ASP A 367 9.35 -36.54 35.54
CA ASP A 367 10.74 -36.14 35.40
C ASP A 367 10.87 -34.60 35.39
N PHE A 368 9.93 -33.89 34.77
CA PHE A 368 9.90 -32.42 34.80
C PHE A 368 9.43 -31.87 36.14
N GLU A 369 8.45 -32.50 36.78
CA GLU A 369 7.95 -32.15 38.10
C GLU A 369 9.04 -32.27 39.17
N SER A 370 9.83 -33.34 39.13
CA SER A 370 10.96 -33.57 40.05
C SER A 370 12.12 -32.57 39.84
N ARG A 371 12.21 -31.89 38.71
CA ARG A 371 13.21 -30.89 38.36
C ARG A 371 12.68 -29.46 38.40
N LYS A 372 11.43 -29.26 38.81
CA LYS A 372 10.73 -27.94 38.75
C LYS A 372 11.54 -26.82 39.39
N ASP A 373 12.06 -27.04 40.61
CA ASP A 373 12.82 -26.02 41.36
C ASP A 373 14.17 -25.68 40.66
N ALA A 374 14.85 -26.69 40.09
CA ALA A 374 16.10 -26.45 39.34
C ALA A 374 15.84 -25.67 38.01
N ILE A 375 14.74 -25.97 37.34
CA ILE A 375 14.31 -25.29 36.11
C ILE A 375 13.89 -23.85 36.40
N GLN A 376 13.16 -23.60 37.50
CA GLN A 376 12.81 -22.24 37.94
C GLN A 376 14.03 -21.41 38.31
N ALA A 377 15.00 -22.00 39.00
CA ALA A 377 16.25 -21.32 39.32
C ALA A 377 17.05 -20.96 38.04
N GLN A 378 17.05 -21.82 37.04
CA GLN A 378 17.72 -21.58 35.76
C GLN A 378 17.02 -20.50 34.94
N GLN A 379 15.69 -20.40 34.98
CA GLN A 379 14.91 -19.31 34.35
C GLN A 379 15.13 -17.96 35.00
N ALA A 380 15.25 -17.92 36.33
CA ALA A 380 15.54 -16.70 37.07
C ALA A 380 16.94 -16.14 36.71
N ALA A 381 17.87 -17.04 36.34
CA ALA A 381 19.23 -16.66 35.93
C ALA A 381 19.35 -16.24 34.45
N GLN A 382 18.36 -16.54 33.60
CA GLN A 382 18.33 -16.19 32.16
C GLN A 382 16.95 -15.68 31.76
N PRO A 383 16.60 -14.42 32.04
CA PRO A 383 15.25 -13.89 31.82
C PRO A 383 14.83 -13.74 30.34
N ASN A 384 15.73 -13.95 29.38
CA ASN A 384 15.46 -13.81 27.94
C ASN A 384 15.14 -15.12 27.20
N THR A 385 15.02 -16.24 27.88
CA THR A 385 14.54 -17.49 27.29
C THR A 385 13.04 -17.64 27.59
N GLU A 386 12.21 -17.71 26.53
CA GLU A 386 10.76 -17.97 26.61
C GLU A 386 10.45 -19.39 27.12
N MET A 387 10.91 -19.73 28.31
CA MET A 387 10.54 -20.94 29.00
C MET A 387 9.42 -20.64 30.00
N VAL A 388 8.18 -20.65 29.54
CA VAL A 388 7.04 -20.45 30.41
C VAL A 388 6.73 -21.74 31.20
N ILE A 389 7.11 -21.76 32.48
CA ILE A 389 6.44 -22.66 33.44
C ILE A 389 5.09 -21.99 33.76
N ALA A 390 4.08 -22.30 32.95
CA ALA A 390 2.74 -21.86 33.23
C ALA A 390 2.17 -22.72 34.37
N ASP A 391 2.16 -22.19 35.59
CA ASP A 391 1.16 -22.62 36.56
C ASP A 391 -0.22 -22.42 35.90
N ALA A 392 -1.09 -23.41 36.03
CA ALA A 392 -2.34 -23.67 35.30
C ALA A 392 -3.42 -22.57 35.34
N GLN A 393 -3.05 -21.29 35.27
CA GLN A 393 -3.96 -20.19 35.03
C GLN A 393 -3.72 -19.65 33.61
N PRO A 394 -4.77 -19.43 32.80
CA PRO A 394 -4.63 -18.74 31.54
C PRO A 394 -3.93 -17.41 31.77
N PRO A 395 -3.03 -16.95 30.87
CA PRO A 395 -2.29 -15.71 31.05
C PRO A 395 -3.28 -14.58 31.34
N LYS A 396 -3.03 -13.84 32.43
CA LYS A 396 -3.86 -12.67 32.78
C LYS A 396 -3.90 -11.77 31.53
N LYS A 397 -5.11 -11.48 31.04
CA LYS A 397 -5.33 -10.67 29.86
C LYS A 397 -4.59 -9.33 30.03
N ASP A 398 -3.57 -9.05 29.21
CA ASP A 398 -2.86 -7.78 29.25
C ASP A 398 -3.71 -6.70 28.56
N TYR A 399 -4.53 -6.03 29.34
CA TYR A 399 -5.39 -4.96 28.86
C TYR A 399 -4.62 -3.77 28.27
N ARG A 400 -3.31 -3.66 28.53
CA ARG A 400 -2.47 -2.59 27.95
C ARG A 400 -2.42 -2.64 26.44
N LYS A 401 -2.53 -3.84 25.84
CA LYS A 401 -2.63 -4.00 24.38
C LYS A 401 -3.85 -3.30 23.77
N ALA A 402 -4.94 -3.17 24.53
CA ALA A 402 -6.14 -2.47 24.07
C ALA A 402 -5.91 -0.95 23.90
N PHE A 403 -4.93 -0.39 24.63
CA PHE A 403 -4.60 1.03 24.58
C PHE A 403 -3.40 1.36 23.66
N SER A 404 -2.65 0.35 23.19
CA SER A 404 -1.55 0.54 22.22
C SER A 404 -2.04 0.64 20.77
N ALA A 405 -3.22 0.09 20.46
CA ALA A 405 -3.85 0.27 19.16
C ALA A 405 -4.50 1.66 19.11
N THR A 406 -3.92 2.56 18.35
CA THR A 406 -4.53 3.85 18.01
C THR A 406 -5.96 3.63 17.52
N ALA A 407 -6.89 4.41 18.04
CA ALA A 407 -8.30 4.37 17.70
C ALA A 407 -8.54 4.07 16.23
N ALA A 408 -9.29 3.01 16.01
CA ALA A 408 -9.69 2.55 14.70
C ALA A 408 -10.18 3.69 13.83
N GLN A 409 -9.70 3.68 12.60
CA GLN A 409 -10.22 4.42 11.47
C GLN A 409 -11.74 4.48 11.51
N ASN A 410 -12.27 5.67 11.78
CA ASN A 410 -13.65 5.97 11.47
C ASN A 410 -13.78 5.98 9.95
N GLN A 411 -14.18 4.87 9.36
CA GLN A 411 -14.73 4.88 8.01
C GLN A 411 -16.13 5.49 8.12
N SER A 412 -16.25 6.79 7.82
CA SER A 412 -17.52 7.45 7.59
C SER A 412 -18.15 6.89 6.32
N GLU A 413 -19.46 6.66 6.33
CA GLU A 413 -20.19 6.38 5.09
C GLU A 413 -20.13 7.60 4.15
N PRO A 414 -20.06 7.37 2.81
CA PRO A 414 -19.94 8.46 1.83
C PRO A 414 -21.11 9.45 1.96
N THR A 415 -20.81 10.74 1.96
CA THR A 415 -21.82 11.81 1.97
C THR A 415 -22.46 11.98 0.59
N GLU A 416 -23.67 12.61 0.50
CA GLU A 416 -24.35 12.85 -0.78
C GLU A 416 -23.50 13.66 -1.79
N ASP A 417 -22.59 14.52 -1.33
CA ASP A 417 -21.66 15.28 -2.18
C ASP A 417 -20.56 14.38 -2.80
N GLU A 418 -20.20 13.28 -2.13
CA GLU A 418 -19.25 12.30 -2.66
C GLU A 418 -19.81 11.52 -3.85
N GLN A 419 -21.14 11.34 -3.93
CA GLN A 419 -21.79 10.65 -5.04
C GLN A 419 -21.77 11.45 -6.35
N LYS A 420 -21.57 12.77 -6.29
CA LYS A 420 -21.51 13.67 -7.46
C LYS A 420 -20.12 13.81 -8.07
N TYR A 421 -19.07 13.39 -7.36
CA TYR A 421 -17.69 13.48 -7.84
C TYR A 421 -17.34 12.24 -8.68
N GLY A 422 -17.46 12.37 -9.99
CA GLY A 422 -17.07 11.33 -10.95
C GLY A 422 -15.56 11.29 -11.13
N SER A 423 -14.91 10.20 -10.71
CA SER A 423 -13.48 9.98 -10.92
C SER A 423 -13.20 8.58 -11.43
N GLN A 424 -12.24 8.47 -12.37
CA GLN A 424 -11.78 7.19 -12.91
C GLN A 424 -10.81 6.47 -11.97
N THR A 425 -10.19 7.18 -11.02
CA THR A 425 -9.13 6.66 -10.14
C THR A 425 -9.58 6.46 -8.70
N ARG A 426 -10.63 7.14 -8.25
CA ARG A 426 -11.17 6.99 -6.91
C ARG A 426 -11.57 5.53 -6.64
N GLY A 427 -11.06 4.95 -5.57
CA GLY A 427 -11.33 3.55 -5.19
C GLY A 427 -10.59 2.49 -6.01
N ALA A 428 -9.99 2.82 -7.17
CA ALA A 428 -9.26 1.85 -7.99
C ALA A 428 -7.95 1.40 -7.31
N VAL A 429 -7.28 2.30 -6.61
CA VAL A 429 -6.02 2.04 -5.89
C VAL A 429 -6.24 1.28 -4.58
N GLN A 430 -7.45 1.31 -4.02
CA GLN A 430 -7.78 0.64 -2.76
C GLN A 430 -7.95 -0.89 -2.91
N LYS A 431 -7.97 -1.42 -4.14
CA LYS A 431 -8.05 -2.85 -4.41
C LYS A 431 -6.66 -3.50 -4.30
N LYS A 432 -6.24 -3.83 -3.08
CA LYS A 432 -4.91 -4.38 -2.74
C LYS A 432 -4.50 -5.68 -3.47
N TYR A 433 -5.41 -6.37 -4.13
CA TYR A 433 -5.21 -7.72 -4.68
C TYR A 433 -5.40 -7.83 -6.20
N GLN A 434 -5.27 -6.74 -6.95
CA GLN A 434 -5.24 -6.84 -8.41
C GLN A 434 -3.93 -7.52 -8.88
N ASN A 435 -4.04 -8.41 -9.88
CA ASN A 435 -2.85 -8.93 -10.54
C ASN A 435 -2.15 -7.78 -11.25
N VAL A 436 -0.93 -7.49 -10.81
CA VAL A 436 -0.08 -6.49 -11.44
C VAL A 436 0.85 -7.20 -12.38
N VAL A 437 0.82 -6.79 -13.65
CA VAL A 437 1.69 -7.28 -14.70
C VAL A 437 2.62 -6.16 -15.16
N ASN A 438 3.75 -6.53 -15.75
CA ASN A 438 4.67 -5.56 -16.33
C ASN A 438 3.97 -4.73 -17.40
N GLU A 439 4.34 -3.46 -17.50
CA GLU A 439 3.92 -2.61 -18.62
C GLU A 439 4.47 -3.16 -19.93
N PRO A 440 3.69 -3.10 -21.02
CA PRO A 440 4.05 -3.73 -22.29
C PRO A 440 5.21 -3.02 -22.99
N ASN A 441 5.74 -3.66 -24.04
CA ASN A 441 6.70 -3.04 -24.93
C ASN A 441 6.14 -1.79 -25.59
N ILE A 442 7.00 -0.79 -25.80
CA ILE A 442 6.68 0.34 -26.66
C ILE A 442 6.72 -0.15 -28.10
N VAL A 443 5.67 0.15 -28.84
CA VAL A 443 5.52 -0.24 -30.24
C VAL A 443 5.29 0.95 -31.14
N LEU A 444 5.57 0.79 -32.43
CA LEU A 444 5.20 1.74 -33.44
C LEU A 444 3.82 1.35 -33.99
N SER A 445 2.86 2.29 -33.98
CA SER A 445 1.47 2.02 -34.37
C SER A 445 0.81 3.21 -35.05
N TYR A 446 -0.15 2.94 -35.92
CA TYR A 446 -1.10 3.91 -36.47
C TYR A 446 -2.20 4.26 -35.47
N TYR A 447 -2.55 3.32 -34.62
CA TYR A 447 -3.68 3.42 -33.68
C TYR A 447 -3.19 3.49 -32.24
N THR A 448 -3.34 4.66 -31.67
CA THR A 448 -2.89 4.93 -30.31
C THR A 448 -4.06 5.32 -29.42
N GLN A 449 -4.02 4.92 -28.17
CA GLN A 449 -4.97 5.33 -27.16
C GLN A 449 -4.32 6.32 -26.20
N ASP A 450 -4.88 7.53 -26.13
CA ASP A 450 -4.45 8.50 -25.12
C ASP A 450 -5.09 8.20 -23.76
N MET A 451 -4.29 8.25 -22.71
CA MET A 451 -4.77 8.13 -21.33
C MET A 451 -4.69 9.49 -20.64
N SER A 452 -5.71 9.83 -19.84
CA SER A 452 -5.82 11.14 -19.20
C SER A 452 -4.78 11.39 -18.11
N LEU A 453 -4.24 10.32 -17.51
CA LEU A 453 -3.38 10.41 -16.32
C LEU A 453 -1.90 10.22 -16.61
N ARG A 454 -1.55 9.66 -17.76
CA ARG A 454 -0.16 9.41 -18.14
C ARG A 454 0.10 9.62 -19.62
N ARG A 455 1.36 9.88 -19.95
CA ARG A 455 1.82 9.88 -21.35
C ARG A 455 1.86 8.42 -21.84
N THR A 456 1.17 8.13 -22.90
CA THR A 456 1.18 6.82 -23.57
C THR A 456 1.74 6.89 -24.98
N ASN A 457 1.86 8.09 -25.54
CA ASN A 457 2.42 8.37 -26.86
C ASN A 457 3.73 9.12 -26.73
N TYR A 458 4.72 8.71 -27.49
CA TYR A 458 6.09 9.17 -27.35
C TYR A 458 6.62 9.75 -28.67
N TYR A 459 7.36 10.85 -28.53
CA TYR A 459 8.07 11.47 -29.62
C TYR A 459 9.41 10.77 -29.88
N HIS A 460 9.76 10.62 -31.17
CA HIS A 460 11.09 10.20 -31.57
C HIS A 460 11.48 10.86 -32.90
N PRO A 461 12.70 11.43 -33.03
CA PRO A 461 13.10 12.19 -34.22
C PRO A 461 13.02 11.40 -35.51
N LEU A 462 13.37 10.11 -35.52
CA LEU A 462 13.30 9.25 -36.71
C LEU A 462 11.86 9.04 -37.18
N VAL A 463 10.91 8.85 -36.27
CA VAL A 463 9.50 8.69 -36.66
C VAL A 463 8.93 10.00 -37.19
N GLU A 464 9.31 11.14 -36.56
CA GLU A 464 8.94 12.45 -37.05
C GLU A 464 9.53 12.71 -38.48
N TYR A 465 10.77 12.29 -38.72
CA TYR A 465 11.37 12.34 -40.04
C TYR A 465 10.56 11.52 -41.04
N MET A 466 10.21 10.27 -40.72
CA MET A 466 9.41 9.39 -41.57
C MET A 466 8.03 10.00 -41.89
N ASN A 467 7.36 10.54 -40.88
CA ASN A 467 6.05 11.16 -41.04
C ASN A 467 6.10 12.41 -41.95
N ARG A 468 7.14 13.27 -41.77
CA ARG A 468 7.32 14.48 -42.60
C ARG A 468 7.66 14.20 -44.05
N HIS A 469 8.36 13.09 -44.33
CA HIS A 469 8.73 12.68 -45.68
C HIS A 469 7.72 11.71 -46.28
N GLU A 470 6.58 11.50 -45.63
CA GLU A 470 5.49 10.64 -46.10
C GLU A 470 5.99 9.25 -46.56
N ILE A 471 6.98 8.70 -45.79
CA ILE A 471 7.56 7.38 -46.12
C ILE A 471 6.47 6.30 -46.01
N LEU A 472 5.47 6.49 -45.17
CA LEU A 472 4.32 5.59 -45.02
C LEU A 472 3.00 6.35 -45.28
N PRO A 473 1.93 5.62 -45.62
CA PRO A 473 0.64 6.22 -46.00
C PRO A 473 -0.09 6.90 -44.84
N ALA A 474 0.27 6.61 -43.60
CA ALA A 474 -0.31 7.20 -42.39
C ALA A 474 0.76 7.53 -41.37
N ALA A 475 0.49 8.54 -40.53
CA ALA A 475 1.42 8.97 -39.52
C ALA A 475 1.54 7.92 -38.39
N LEU A 476 2.76 7.66 -37.99
CA LEU A 476 3.10 6.71 -36.95
C LEU A 476 3.41 7.41 -35.62
N LYS A 477 3.13 6.73 -34.51
CA LYS A 477 3.55 7.11 -33.16
C LYS A 477 4.11 5.93 -32.41
N PHE A 478 5.09 6.18 -31.54
CA PHE A 478 5.43 5.22 -30.50
C PHE A 478 4.40 5.27 -29.38
N THR A 479 3.91 4.10 -28.95
CA THR A 479 2.91 4.00 -27.88
C THR A 479 3.12 2.77 -27.00
N SER A 480 2.72 2.89 -25.73
CA SER A 480 2.54 1.76 -24.81
C SER A 480 1.09 1.22 -24.85
N GLN A 481 0.17 1.94 -25.53
CA GLN A 481 -1.26 1.58 -25.57
C GLN A 481 -1.79 1.64 -27.00
N GLU A 482 -2.08 0.49 -27.57
CA GLU A 482 -2.73 0.38 -28.88
C GLU A 482 -4.26 0.38 -28.73
N LEU A 483 -4.95 1.03 -29.63
CA LEU A 483 -6.40 1.00 -29.70
C LEU A 483 -6.88 -0.40 -30.11
N THR A 484 -7.93 -0.90 -29.47
CA THR A 484 -8.60 -2.13 -29.92
C THR A 484 -9.40 -1.85 -31.19
N LEU A 485 -9.11 -2.60 -32.23
CA LEU A 485 -9.76 -2.42 -33.56
C LEU A 485 -11.16 -3.01 -33.57
N THR A 486 -12.07 -2.37 -34.33
CA THR A 486 -13.37 -2.93 -34.70
C THR A 486 -13.23 -3.89 -35.89
N ALA A 487 -14.25 -4.72 -36.14
CA ALA A 487 -14.26 -5.63 -37.26
C ALA A 487 -14.09 -4.90 -38.61
N ASP A 488 -14.78 -3.77 -38.78
CA ASP A 488 -14.68 -2.96 -40.03
C ASP A 488 -13.27 -2.41 -40.26
N MET A 489 -12.56 -2.03 -39.18
CA MET A 489 -11.16 -1.60 -39.29
C MET A 489 -10.26 -2.76 -39.71
N VAL A 490 -10.49 -3.96 -39.19
CA VAL A 490 -9.73 -5.15 -39.54
C VAL A 490 -9.96 -5.48 -41.03
N ASP A 491 -11.17 -5.44 -41.53
CA ASP A 491 -11.51 -5.66 -42.95
C ASP A 491 -10.84 -4.62 -43.87
N PHE A 492 -10.76 -3.37 -43.42
CA PHE A 492 -10.01 -2.33 -44.12
C PHE A 492 -8.54 -2.73 -44.28
N HIS A 493 -7.88 -3.20 -43.23
CA HIS A 493 -6.46 -3.60 -43.26
C HIS A 493 -6.23 -4.81 -44.18
N PHE A 494 -7.14 -5.77 -44.24
CA PHE A 494 -7.06 -6.84 -45.23
C PHE A 494 -7.15 -6.31 -46.69
N SER A 495 -7.93 -5.25 -46.90
CA SER A 495 -8.01 -4.63 -48.22
C SER A 495 -6.72 -3.88 -48.60
N GLU A 496 -6.10 -3.21 -47.62
CA GLU A 496 -4.82 -2.51 -47.80
C GLU A 496 -3.66 -3.47 -48.06
N ILE A 497 -3.60 -4.60 -47.35
CA ILE A 497 -2.62 -5.66 -47.62
C ILE A 497 -2.71 -6.11 -49.08
N ARG A 498 -3.93 -6.35 -49.61
CA ARG A 498 -4.14 -6.72 -51.03
C ARG A 498 -3.69 -5.64 -51.99
N ARG A 499 -4.04 -4.37 -51.69
CA ARG A 499 -3.65 -3.21 -52.48
C ARG A 499 -2.13 -3.06 -52.55
N LEU A 500 -1.46 -3.11 -51.39
CA LEU A 500 0.00 -3.01 -51.32
C LEU A 500 0.70 -4.18 -52.03
N THR A 501 0.16 -5.40 -51.90
CA THR A 501 0.69 -6.56 -52.61
C THR A 501 0.63 -6.38 -54.15
N GLN A 502 -0.49 -5.87 -54.71
CA GLN A 502 -0.59 -5.56 -56.11
C GLN A 502 0.36 -4.43 -56.57
N GLN A 503 0.62 -3.45 -55.73
CA GLN A 503 1.61 -2.40 -56.01
C GLN A 503 3.04 -2.95 -56.07
N MET A 504 3.36 -3.91 -55.21
CA MET A 504 4.67 -4.55 -55.18
C MET A 504 4.96 -5.42 -56.41
N ASP A 505 3.93 -5.88 -57.15
CA ASP A 505 4.11 -6.53 -58.44
C ASP A 505 4.64 -5.57 -59.53
N GLN A 506 4.46 -4.25 -59.32
CA GLN A 506 4.84 -3.21 -60.26
C GLN A 506 6.09 -2.42 -59.88
N SER A 507 6.38 -2.33 -58.59
CA SER A 507 7.52 -1.59 -58.06
C SER A 507 8.01 -2.21 -56.74
N ASP A 508 9.31 -2.19 -56.56
CA ASP A 508 9.95 -2.64 -55.32
C ASP A 508 10.44 -1.41 -54.52
N GLY A 509 10.19 -1.40 -53.23
CA GLY A 509 10.58 -0.25 -52.39
C GLY A 509 10.40 -0.47 -50.89
N LEU A 510 11.29 0.16 -50.13
CA LEU A 510 11.28 0.13 -48.66
C LEU A 510 9.89 0.47 -48.08
N SER A 511 9.28 1.55 -48.57
CA SER A 511 8.00 2.05 -48.09
C SER A 511 6.86 1.05 -48.26
N LEU A 512 6.86 0.29 -49.36
CA LEU A 512 5.85 -0.73 -49.66
C LEU A 512 5.97 -1.91 -48.69
N TYR A 513 7.19 -2.44 -48.51
CA TYR A 513 7.43 -3.53 -47.53
C TYR A 513 7.09 -3.11 -46.11
N LEU A 514 7.54 -1.93 -45.68
CA LEU A 514 7.30 -1.46 -44.32
C LEU A 514 5.80 -1.14 -44.10
N ALA A 515 5.12 -0.54 -45.08
CA ALA A 515 3.68 -0.30 -45.01
C ALA A 515 2.92 -1.62 -44.89
N ARG A 516 3.21 -2.63 -45.73
CA ARG A 516 2.52 -3.91 -45.66
C ARG A 516 2.85 -4.67 -44.37
N ALA A 517 4.08 -4.59 -43.87
CA ALA A 517 4.47 -5.13 -42.58
C ALA A 517 3.66 -4.52 -41.43
N MET A 518 3.42 -3.21 -41.46
CA MET A 518 2.55 -2.54 -40.46
C MET A 518 1.11 -3.03 -40.56
N GLU A 519 0.57 -3.20 -41.77
CA GLU A 519 -0.78 -3.73 -41.95
C GLU A 519 -0.92 -5.17 -41.43
N PHE A 520 0.06 -6.05 -41.70
CA PHE A 520 0.10 -7.41 -41.17
C PHE A 520 0.17 -7.39 -39.63
N ALA A 521 0.97 -6.49 -39.03
CA ALA A 521 1.09 -6.37 -37.58
C ALA A 521 -0.25 -5.94 -36.95
N VAL A 522 -0.99 -5.04 -37.62
CA VAL A 522 -2.30 -4.57 -37.14
C VAL A 522 -3.32 -5.72 -37.04
N ILE A 523 -3.33 -6.63 -38.04
CA ILE A 523 -4.20 -7.82 -38.03
C ILE A 523 -3.57 -9.00 -37.23
N LYS A 524 -2.45 -8.78 -36.58
CA LYS A 524 -1.71 -9.74 -35.73
C LYS A 524 -1.06 -10.91 -36.51
N ASP A 525 -0.86 -10.77 -37.84
CA ASP A 525 -0.03 -11.67 -38.59
C ASP A 525 1.45 -11.26 -38.50
N TYR A 526 2.03 -11.55 -37.32
CA TYR A 526 3.40 -11.13 -37.00
C TYR A 526 4.45 -11.87 -37.86
N ALA A 527 4.16 -13.07 -38.33
CA ALA A 527 5.09 -13.82 -39.19
C ALA A 527 5.29 -13.11 -40.53
N SER A 528 4.20 -12.74 -41.22
CA SER A 528 4.25 -11.98 -42.48
C SER A 528 4.86 -10.59 -42.26
N ALA A 529 4.57 -9.94 -41.13
CA ALA A 529 5.16 -8.64 -40.76
C ALA A 529 6.70 -8.73 -40.61
N VAL A 530 7.22 -9.78 -39.97
CA VAL A 530 8.66 -10.03 -39.80
C VAL A 530 9.35 -10.33 -41.16
N ASP A 531 8.69 -11.07 -42.05
CA ASP A 531 9.18 -11.36 -43.38
C ASP A 531 9.34 -10.08 -44.23
N ASP A 532 8.31 -9.24 -44.23
CA ASP A 532 8.35 -7.96 -44.93
C ASP A 532 9.37 -6.99 -44.34
N CYS A 533 9.52 -6.92 -43.03
CA CYS A 533 10.62 -6.18 -42.40
C CYS A 533 12.00 -6.70 -42.85
N THR A 534 12.16 -8.02 -43.00
CA THR A 534 13.45 -8.59 -43.39
C THR A 534 13.78 -8.21 -44.86
N LYS A 535 12.79 -8.13 -45.73
CA LYS A 535 12.93 -7.62 -47.12
C LYS A 535 13.20 -6.10 -47.12
N ALA A 536 12.45 -5.35 -46.30
CA ALA A 536 12.64 -3.91 -46.16
C ALA A 536 14.08 -3.54 -45.72
N LEU A 537 14.73 -4.34 -44.89
CA LEU A 537 16.12 -4.13 -44.46
C LEU A 537 17.14 -4.21 -45.58
N LEU A 538 16.86 -4.90 -46.66
CA LEU A 538 17.74 -4.94 -47.84
C LEU A 538 17.76 -3.60 -48.59
N LEU A 539 16.74 -2.77 -48.37
CA LEU A 539 16.52 -1.47 -49.01
C LEU A 539 16.64 -0.28 -48.06
N ALA A 540 16.83 -0.58 -46.76
CA ALA A 540 16.88 0.44 -45.70
C ALA A 540 18.20 1.21 -45.77
N ASP A 541 18.13 2.49 -45.38
CA ASP A 541 19.27 3.38 -45.17
C ASP A 541 19.48 3.69 -43.68
N GLY A 542 20.52 4.44 -43.34
CA GLY A 542 20.85 4.78 -41.95
C GLY A 542 19.77 5.57 -41.23
N SER A 543 18.78 6.15 -41.91
CA SER A 543 17.66 6.88 -41.33
C SER A 543 16.45 5.98 -41.04
N THR A 544 16.27 4.92 -41.80
CA THR A 544 15.11 4.03 -41.75
C THR A 544 15.42 2.68 -41.08
N GLU A 545 16.65 2.18 -41.24
CA GLU A 545 17.10 0.88 -40.72
C GLU A 545 16.81 0.69 -39.22
N PRO A 546 17.11 1.67 -38.31
CA PRO A 546 16.84 1.45 -36.89
C PRO A 546 15.36 1.20 -36.57
N ILE A 547 14.45 1.85 -37.30
CA ILE A 547 13.01 1.68 -37.10
C ILE A 547 12.54 0.32 -37.61
N VAL A 548 13.01 -0.09 -38.81
CA VAL A 548 12.64 -1.39 -39.38
C VAL A 548 13.10 -2.54 -38.48
N VAL A 549 14.35 -2.49 -38.01
CA VAL A 549 14.89 -3.50 -37.05
C VAL A 549 14.11 -3.48 -35.72
N PHE A 550 13.78 -2.31 -35.19
CA PHE A 550 12.98 -2.18 -33.99
C PHE A 550 11.59 -2.79 -34.13
N CYS A 551 10.89 -2.54 -35.27
CA CYS A 551 9.61 -3.15 -35.54
C CYS A 551 9.72 -4.68 -35.67
N ARG A 552 10.73 -5.19 -36.37
CA ARG A 552 10.99 -6.62 -36.49
C ARG A 552 11.19 -7.29 -35.13
N ALA A 553 11.97 -6.68 -34.24
CA ALA A 553 12.18 -7.19 -32.89
C ALA A 553 10.86 -7.30 -32.13
N ASN A 554 10.03 -6.24 -32.15
CA ASN A 554 8.75 -6.23 -31.48
C ASN A 554 7.78 -7.30 -32.00
N TRP A 555 7.71 -7.48 -33.31
CA TRP A 555 6.81 -8.47 -33.90
C TRP A 555 7.30 -9.90 -33.69
N ARG A 556 8.62 -10.16 -33.71
CA ARG A 556 9.21 -11.44 -33.26
C ARG A 556 8.80 -11.79 -31.84
N TYR A 557 8.78 -10.80 -30.94
CA TYR A 557 8.34 -11.02 -29.55
C TYR A 557 6.86 -11.37 -29.43
N ARG A 558 6.02 -10.90 -30.34
CA ARG A 558 4.58 -11.16 -30.37
C ARG A 558 4.19 -12.48 -31.09
N MET A 559 5.13 -13.19 -31.67
CA MET A 559 4.89 -14.52 -32.23
C MET A 559 4.57 -15.53 -31.12
N ALA A 560 3.91 -16.64 -31.48
CA ALA A 560 3.50 -17.68 -30.52
C ALA A 560 4.69 -18.36 -29.83
N ASP A 561 5.83 -18.48 -30.50
CA ASP A 561 7.09 -19.03 -29.96
C ASP A 561 8.24 -18.04 -30.27
N PRO A 562 8.48 -17.05 -29.37
CA PRO A 562 9.46 -16.02 -29.66
C PRO A 562 10.90 -16.49 -29.37
N ASP A 563 11.77 -16.38 -30.38
CA ASP A 563 13.21 -16.57 -30.23
C ASP A 563 13.84 -15.33 -29.60
N TYR A 564 14.03 -15.38 -28.26
CA TYR A 564 14.58 -14.26 -27.49
C TYR A 564 16.00 -13.86 -27.93
N GLU A 565 16.82 -14.79 -28.43
CA GLU A 565 18.18 -14.46 -28.89
C GLU A 565 18.16 -13.62 -30.15
N LEU A 566 17.28 -13.97 -31.14
CA LEU A 566 17.11 -13.16 -32.31
C LEU A 566 16.54 -11.78 -32.00
N ILE A 567 15.59 -11.71 -31.07
CA ILE A 567 14.99 -10.44 -30.61
C ILE A 567 16.06 -9.54 -29.97
N LEU A 568 16.88 -10.09 -29.08
CA LEU A 568 17.94 -9.34 -28.43
C LEU A 568 18.99 -8.85 -29.41
N ARG A 569 19.35 -9.67 -30.41
CA ARG A 569 20.26 -9.25 -31.49
C ARG A 569 19.71 -8.09 -32.34
N ASP A 570 18.40 -8.08 -32.60
CA ASP A 570 17.76 -6.96 -33.29
C ASP A 570 17.82 -5.69 -32.42
N TYR A 571 17.49 -5.73 -31.13
CA TYR A 571 17.62 -4.56 -30.27
C TYR A 571 19.09 -4.11 -30.14
N ASP A 572 20.04 -5.02 -30.04
CA ASP A 572 21.47 -4.67 -30.03
C ASP A 572 21.90 -4.01 -31.33
N HIS A 573 21.33 -4.41 -32.46
CA HIS A 573 21.59 -3.77 -33.73
C HIS A 573 21.04 -2.33 -33.76
N VAL A 574 19.80 -2.12 -33.30
CA VAL A 574 19.23 -0.77 -33.16
C VAL A 574 20.11 0.11 -32.28
N LEU A 575 20.57 -0.41 -31.13
CA LEU A 575 21.37 0.35 -30.16
C LEU A 575 22.80 0.62 -30.64
N ARG A 576 23.34 -0.19 -31.55
CA ARG A 576 24.63 0.15 -32.22
C ARG A 576 24.46 1.29 -33.20
N LEU A 577 23.34 1.32 -33.96
CA LEU A 577 23.04 2.38 -34.94
C LEU A 577 22.64 3.68 -34.19
N ARG A 578 21.87 3.56 -33.12
CA ARG A 578 21.30 4.69 -32.36
C ARG A 578 21.41 4.42 -30.86
N PRO A 579 22.53 4.81 -30.24
CA PRO A 579 22.72 4.66 -28.79
C PRO A 579 21.76 5.52 -27.94
N ASP A 580 21.06 6.44 -28.56
CA ASP A 580 20.05 7.30 -27.95
C ASP A 580 18.61 6.76 -28.09
N PHE A 581 18.43 5.53 -28.58
CA PHE A 581 17.10 4.96 -28.82
C PHE A 581 16.48 4.39 -27.52
N THR A 582 15.84 5.25 -26.77
CA THR A 582 15.26 4.97 -25.43
C THR A 582 14.38 3.71 -25.41
N PHE A 583 13.50 3.57 -26.38
CA PHE A 583 12.52 2.47 -26.40
C PHE A 583 13.16 1.09 -26.70
N ALA A 584 14.29 1.08 -27.40
CA ALA A 584 15.03 -0.18 -27.61
C ALA A 584 15.67 -0.68 -26.32
N TYR A 585 16.21 0.19 -25.47
CA TYR A 585 16.68 -0.18 -24.12
C TYR A 585 15.54 -0.73 -23.27
N TYR A 586 14.39 -0.03 -23.23
CA TYR A 586 13.22 -0.44 -22.46
C TYR A 586 12.69 -1.81 -22.90
N ASN A 587 12.44 -2.00 -24.20
CA ASN A 587 11.93 -3.25 -24.75
C ASN A 587 12.92 -4.40 -24.57
N LYS A 588 14.24 -4.15 -24.77
CA LYS A 588 15.29 -5.11 -24.49
C LYS A 588 15.25 -5.57 -23.03
N ALA A 589 15.05 -4.64 -22.09
CA ALA A 589 14.92 -4.95 -20.66
C ALA A 589 13.72 -5.85 -20.38
N ASN A 590 12.57 -5.61 -21.02
CA ASN A 590 11.39 -6.47 -20.89
C ASN A 590 11.69 -7.92 -21.36
N ILE A 591 12.44 -8.10 -22.45
CA ILE A 591 12.85 -9.43 -22.95
C ILE A 591 13.79 -10.12 -21.96
N LEU A 592 14.76 -9.37 -21.40
CA LEU A 592 15.68 -9.89 -20.39
C LEU A 592 14.94 -10.31 -19.10
N CYS A 593 13.91 -9.56 -18.70
CA CYS A 593 13.02 -9.96 -17.61
C CYS A 593 12.27 -11.26 -17.91
N ALA A 594 11.75 -11.43 -19.14
CA ALA A 594 11.11 -12.67 -19.56
C ALA A 594 12.07 -13.87 -19.51
N LYS A 595 13.34 -13.67 -19.84
CA LYS A 595 14.44 -14.64 -19.67
C LYS A 595 14.91 -14.82 -18.21
N ARG A 596 14.41 -14.03 -17.26
CA ARG A 596 14.86 -13.96 -15.85
C ARG A 596 16.30 -13.45 -15.68
N GLU A 597 16.82 -12.73 -16.65
CA GLU A 597 18.13 -12.05 -16.59
C GLU A 597 17.98 -10.67 -15.95
N TYR A 598 17.51 -10.64 -14.69
CA TYR A 598 17.05 -9.43 -14.00
C TYR A 598 18.12 -8.35 -13.83
N GLN A 599 19.35 -8.73 -13.55
CA GLN A 599 20.45 -7.74 -13.34
C GLN A 599 20.75 -6.97 -14.61
N GLU A 600 20.77 -7.66 -15.76
CA GLU A 600 20.98 -7.01 -17.04
C GLU A 600 19.76 -6.18 -17.45
N ALA A 601 18.54 -6.67 -17.17
CA ALA A 601 17.31 -5.91 -17.37
C ALA A 601 17.32 -4.57 -16.62
N ILE A 602 17.74 -4.58 -15.36
CA ILE A 602 17.86 -3.36 -14.52
C ILE A 602 18.81 -2.34 -15.17
N LYS A 603 19.96 -2.79 -15.74
CA LYS A 603 20.88 -1.89 -16.44
C LYS A 603 20.24 -1.25 -17.67
N GLN A 604 19.48 -2.04 -18.45
CA GLN A 604 18.83 -1.55 -19.66
C GLN A 604 17.68 -0.57 -19.30
N TYR A 605 16.84 -0.87 -18.29
CA TYR A 605 15.85 0.09 -17.78
C TYR A 605 16.50 1.37 -17.28
N THR A 606 17.62 1.25 -16.56
CA THR A 606 18.35 2.43 -16.07
C THR A 606 18.78 3.30 -17.22
N LYS A 607 19.30 2.70 -18.30
CA LYS A 607 19.68 3.45 -19.50
C LYS A 607 18.50 4.13 -20.18
N ALA A 608 17.35 3.47 -20.25
CA ALA A 608 16.12 4.07 -20.77
C ALA A 608 15.68 5.28 -19.93
N ILE A 609 15.76 5.18 -18.61
CA ILE A 609 15.41 6.27 -17.68
C ILE A 609 16.40 7.43 -17.76
N GLU A 610 17.70 7.18 -17.93
CA GLU A 610 18.71 8.22 -18.15
C GLU A 610 18.43 9.06 -19.42
N LEU A 611 17.89 8.42 -20.45
CA LEU A 611 17.53 9.08 -21.71
C LEU A 611 16.16 9.80 -21.65
N ASP A 612 15.22 9.29 -20.85
CA ASP A 612 13.91 9.91 -20.61
C ASP A 612 13.51 9.77 -19.13
N ASN A 613 13.74 10.80 -18.34
CA ASN A 613 13.46 10.82 -16.89
C ASN A 613 11.96 10.78 -16.54
N ASP A 614 11.07 10.92 -17.53
CA ASP A 614 9.62 10.86 -17.35
C ASP A 614 9.03 9.58 -17.96
N PHE A 615 9.85 8.56 -18.20
CA PHE A 615 9.43 7.28 -18.75
C PHE A 615 8.80 6.39 -17.66
N ALA A 616 7.50 6.55 -17.45
CA ALA A 616 6.74 5.92 -16.38
C ALA A 616 6.83 4.38 -16.38
N GLU A 617 6.70 3.76 -17.57
CA GLU A 617 6.74 2.31 -17.75
C GLU A 617 8.12 1.73 -17.38
N ALA A 618 9.19 2.46 -17.67
CA ALA A 618 10.54 2.01 -17.33
C ALA A 618 10.77 2.01 -15.81
N TYR A 619 10.31 3.03 -15.11
CA TYR A 619 10.32 3.04 -13.64
C TYR A 619 9.48 1.92 -13.07
N PHE A 620 8.27 1.71 -13.60
CA PHE A 620 7.38 0.67 -13.10
C PHE A 620 7.99 -0.74 -13.23
N ASN A 621 8.46 -1.09 -14.43
CA ASN A 621 9.04 -2.41 -14.70
C ASN A 621 10.37 -2.61 -13.97
N ARG A 622 11.23 -1.57 -13.87
CA ARG A 622 12.46 -1.64 -13.07
C ARG A 622 12.14 -1.81 -11.59
N GLY A 623 11.16 -1.08 -11.08
CA GLY A 623 10.69 -1.19 -9.71
C GLY A 623 10.21 -2.60 -9.36
N LEU A 624 9.39 -3.21 -10.22
CA LEU A 624 8.97 -4.61 -10.07
C LEU A 624 10.19 -5.56 -10.11
N THR A 625 11.13 -5.31 -11.01
CA THR A 625 12.33 -6.14 -11.15
C THR A 625 13.20 -6.06 -9.88
N TYR A 626 13.38 -4.88 -9.29
CA TYR A 626 14.07 -4.73 -8.00
C TYR A 626 13.36 -5.49 -6.87
N VAL A 627 12.03 -5.40 -6.77
CA VAL A 627 11.26 -6.16 -5.78
C VAL A 627 11.46 -7.67 -5.96
N TYR A 628 11.41 -8.18 -7.19
CA TYR A 628 11.64 -9.60 -7.48
C TYR A 628 13.08 -10.08 -7.17
N THR A 629 14.05 -9.18 -7.22
CA THR A 629 15.46 -9.50 -6.89
C THR A 629 15.81 -9.25 -5.43
N GLY A 630 14.84 -8.80 -4.60
CA GLY A 630 14.98 -8.59 -3.16
C GLY A 630 15.45 -7.18 -2.76
N ASP A 631 15.72 -6.28 -3.71
CA ASP A 631 16.03 -4.87 -3.43
C ASP A 631 14.73 -4.05 -3.31
N THR A 632 13.99 -4.32 -2.25
CA THR A 632 12.66 -3.73 -2.04
C THR A 632 12.72 -2.21 -1.92
N GLU A 633 13.76 -1.65 -1.31
CA GLU A 633 13.89 -0.20 -1.11
C GLU A 633 13.96 0.55 -2.45
N LYS A 634 14.87 0.11 -3.36
CA LYS A 634 14.95 0.69 -4.71
C LYS A 634 13.67 0.43 -5.51
N GLY A 635 13.09 -0.76 -5.34
CA GLY A 635 11.84 -1.12 -5.99
C GLY A 635 10.70 -0.18 -5.62
N LEU A 636 10.50 0.09 -4.33
CA LEU A 636 9.48 1.03 -3.85
C LEU A 636 9.74 2.47 -4.30
N ALA A 637 11.01 2.88 -4.37
CA ALA A 637 11.36 4.21 -4.87
C ALA A 637 10.98 4.40 -6.35
N ASP A 638 11.24 3.41 -7.18
CA ASP A 638 10.87 3.41 -8.61
C ASP A 638 9.35 3.32 -8.79
N LEU A 639 8.66 2.48 -8.03
CA LEU A 639 7.19 2.38 -8.05
C LEU A 639 6.53 3.70 -7.63
N SER A 640 7.06 4.38 -6.61
CA SER A 640 6.61 5.72 -6.23
C SER A 640 6.74 6.70 -7.40
N LYS A 641 7.88 6.70 -8.10
CA LYS A 641 8.09 7.57 -9.27
C LYS A 641 7.15 7.20 -10.43
N ALA A 642 6.94 5.92 -10.71
CA ALA A 642 5.98 5.45 -11.71
C ALA A 642 4.54 5.92 -11.40
N GLY A 643 4.14 5.84 -10.12
CA GLY A 643 2.85 6.35 -9.64
C GLY A 643 2.71 7.87 -9.82
N GLU A 644 3.76 8.65 -9.53
CA GLU A 644 3.80 10.08 -9.82
C GLU A 644 3.59 10.36 -11.31
N LEU A 645 4.17 9.55 -12.18
CA LEU A 645 4.07 9.68 -13.65
C LEU A 645 2.76 9.10 -14.21
N GLY A 646 1.84 8.64 -13.36
CA GLY A 646 0.47 8.27 -13.71
C GLY A 646 0.20 6.76 -13.83
N ILE A 647 1.14 5.88 -13.51
CA ILE A 647 0.88 4.44 -13.36
C ILE A 647 0.36 4.16 -11.95
N TYR A 648 -0.93 4.40 -11.71
CA TYR A 648 -1.54 4.30 -10.39
C TYR A 648 -1.49 2.88 -9.78
N GLN A 649 -1.37 1.83 -10.58
CA GLN A 649 -1.16 0.45 -10.13
C GLN A 649 0.11 0.28 -9.28
N ALA A 650 1.08 1.18 -9.43
CA ALA A 650 2.29 1.21 -8.62
C ALA A 650 1.99 1.34 -7.11
N TYR A 651 0.96 2.10 -6.74
CA TYR A 651 0.56 2.25 -5.34
C TYR A 651 -0.02 0.96 -4.74
N ASN A 652 -0.66 0.12 -5.55
CA ASN A 652 -1.10 -1.21 -5.11
C ASN A 652 0.09 -2.11 -4.75
N MET A 653 1.20 -1.99 -5.50
CA MET A 653 2.43 -2.73 -5.21
C MET A 653 3.14 -2.18 -3.97
N ILE A 654 3.22 -0.86 -3.81
CA ILE A 654 3.80 -0.22 -2.63
C ILE A 654 3.10 -0.72 -1.37
N SER A 655 1.78 -0.72 -1.35
CA SER A 655 0.99 -1.21 -0.20
C SER A 655 1.19 -2.70 0.12
N ARG A 656 1.65 -3.52 -0.85
CA ARG A 656 1.93 -4.96 -0.64
C ARG A 656 3.29 -5.24 -0.03
N PHE A 657 4.29 -4.44 -0.38
CA PHE A 657 5.70 -4.68 -0.03
C PHE A 657 6.24 -3.69 1.02
N LYS A 658 5.36 -2.99 1.68
CA LYS A 658 5.60 -2.05 2.79
C LYS A 658 6.06 -2.76 4.06
#